data_6ec8ac5e2b46324512d022553b6d0e50
#
_entry.id   6ec8ac5e2b46324512d022553b6d0e50
#
_cell.length_a   1.000
_cell.length_b   1.000
_cell.length_c   1.000
_cell.angle_alpha   90.00
_cell.angle_beta   90.00
_cell.angle_gamma   90.00
#
_symmetry.space_group_name_H-M   'P 1'
#
loop_
_entity.id
_entity.type
_entity.pdbx_description
1 polymer ?
#
loop_
_entity_poly.entity_id
_entity_poly.type
_entity_poly.pdbx_seq_one_letter_code
_entity_poly.pdbx_strand_id
1 'polypeptide(L)'
;MRETASVVIIGGGVHGASLLYHLALEGWTDTVLVEKAELTSGSTWHAAGQITRSVGDYTTAAFAHYALELYDHLPADTGQEVSLHTPGGIRVAYTEDELDQLKTHLGVGRYIGYPIELLGPDELQKLNPLYNFDDVLAGIWTEGEGHVDPSGVTMAFANGARAKGAEISRRNRVLEVNQQANGEWEVVTEKGTITCEHVVDAAGCYGDQVAAMSGFIVPQANVLHHYLVTEELPEMAANLDWEMPVMRDNRAAGYIRQEQTAGLIGIYEHAGAEQVWKDGVPWEAENPLFPEDIDKIAPWLAEAFERAPAMGEVGIKRWVHGAITHTTDGHMLLGPAPGLKNYWLNTGSSIGLAWGPGAGRELARWMVHGETELSLRHYDPRRFGWADHDYVDPKAVEDYEWMFRVHPPGEERLANRPVRVSSVYDKLKSKRAMFTEFYGWEQPKWFVPEDQPLEDAHGWRRPAWYPAVADECKAVRERVGIMDLTAFSKYEVTGPDAESFLNRITTGRMPKDGRISLSYLLNDQGRIETEMTLTKAGDDAFYAISGAMGEQRDLDWLNHSVADGEDVTITDYSTKRGVLVLVGPKARDVLAACTDTDVSNEAFPFLSAQPLSIRVQGSGAEQSDQVSEVGMSGGSPDDSIDVYGLRVGFTGARGWELHMDVDQMEAVYDALWAAGEEHGIADFGGHALNSLRIEKMYLTRNELTHDIGPIQAGVEFFVKRDKGDFVGKDALDRPPSGNPWKLVYLDVDAGGLDVDGAADCLGGEGVFASPAIDAEAIGLTTSGGYGFTVDKSLAFAYVTADHAEPGNELGVMILGEMRAATVLDGPAFDPENTELRG
;
A
#
# COMPACT_ATOMS: atom_id res chain seq x y z
N MET A 1 -13.52 -36.53 -7.24
CA MET A 1 -13.51 -35.06 -7.23
C MET A 1 -14.93 -34.59 -6.96
N ARG A 2 -15.14 -33.65 -6.10
CA ARG A 2 -16.45 -33.06 -5.79
C ARG A 2 -16.97 -32.28 -7.00
N GLU A 3 -18.28 -32.25 -7.18
CA GLU A 3 -18.94 -31.42 -8.21
C GLU A 3 -19.26 -30.00 -7.68
N THR A 4 -19.25 -29.82 -6.36
CA THR A 4 -19.50 -28.54 -5.69
C THR A 4 -18.53 -28.32 -4.53
N ALA A 5 -18.23 -27.07 -4.21
CA ALA A 5 -17.44 -26.63 -3.04
C ALA A 5 -17.82 -25.21 -2.67
N SER A 6 -17.58 -24.79 -1.42
CA SER A 6 -17.67 -23.37 -1.05
C SER A 6 -16.52 -22.57 -1.66
N VAL A 7 -15.30 -23.14 -1.67
CA VAL A 7 -14.10 -22.47 -2.19
C VAL A 7 -13.31 -23.42 -3.08
N VAL A 8 -12.88 -22.93 -4.25
CA VAL A 8 -11.85 -23.55 -5.09
C VAL A 8 -10.59 -22.72 -5.07
N ILE A 9 -9.47 -23.31 -4.63
CA ILE A 9 -8.14 -22.69 -4.65
C ILE A 9 -7.36 -23.26 -5.84
N ILE A 10 -6.85 -22.39 -6.71
CA ILE A 10 -6.08 -22.77 -7.90
C ILE A 10 -4.59 -22.56 -7.62
N GLY A 11 -3.82 -23.66 -7.51
CA GLY A 11 -2.38 -23.66 -7.26
C GLY A 11 -2.00 -24.30 -5.93
N GLY A 12 -1.07 -25.27 -5.99
CA GLY A 12 -0.60 -26.09 -4.86
C GLY A 12 0.79 -25.70 -4.35
N GLY A 13 1.18 -24.42 -4.50
CA GLY A 13 2.34 -23.82 -3.86
C GLY A 13 2.08 -23.48 -2.39
N VAL A 14 3.07 -22.84 -1.72
CA VAL A 14 2.97 -22.49 -0.30
C VAL A 14 1.78 -21.57 0.00
N HIS A 15 1.46 -20.62 -0.89
CA HIS A 15 0.33 -19.70 -0.72
C HIS A 15 -1.03 -20.43 -0.74
N GLY A 16 -1.27 -21.24 -1.76
CA GLY A 16 -2.53 -21.99 -1.86
C GLY A 16 -2.69 -23.03 -0.75
N ALA A 17 -1.62 -23.72 -0.39
CA ALA A 17 -1.64 -24.70 0.71
C ALA A 17 -1.83 -24.04 2.08
N SER A 18 -1.19 -22.88 2.32
CA SER A 18 -1.39 -22.09 3.53
C SER A 18 -2.83 -21.60 3.66
N LEU A 19 -3.40 -21.01 2.60
CA LEU A 19 -4.80 -20.58 2.62
C LEU A 19 -5.75 -21.76 2.89
N LEU A 20 -5.56 -22.90 2.22
CA LEU A 20 -6.36 -24.10 2.46
C LEU A 20 -6.33 -24.54 3.92
N TYR A 21 -5.14 -24.49 4.54
CA TYR A 21 -4.96 -24.83 5.95
C TYR A 21 -5.69 -23.86 6.87
N HIS A 22 -5.56 -22.55 6.63
CA HIS A 22 -6.19 -21.53 7.48
C HIS A 22 -7.70 -21.47 7.31
N LEU A 23 -8.25 -21.65 6.11
CA LEU A 23 -9.70 -21.82 5.90
C LEU A 23 -10.24 -23.03 6.69
N ALA A 24 -9.48 -24.14 6.71
CA ALA A 24 -9.86 -25.31 7.49
C ALA A 24 -9.75 -25.09 9.01
N LEU A 25 -8.85 -24.20 9.48
CA LEU A 25 -8.78 -23.76 10.88
C LEU A 25 -9.99 -22.90 11.26
N GLU A 26 -10.42 -22.00 10.36
CA GLU A 26 -11.63 -21.17 10.53
C GLU A 26 -12.95 -21.96 10.34
N GLY A 27 -12.88 -23.26 10.06
CA GLY A 27 -14.04 -24.13 9.93
C GLY A 27 -14.60 -24.25 8.51
N TRP A 28 -14.05 -23.56 7.53
CA TRP A 28 -14.42 -23.73 6.11
C TRP A 28 -13.70 -24.95 5.52
N THR A 29 -14.28 -26.14 5.73
CA THR A 29 -13.69 -27.41 5.29
C THR A 29 -14.26 -27.92 3.95
N ASP A 30 -15.31 -27.28 3.44
CA ASP A 30 -15.86 -27.54 2.11
C ASP A 30 -15.05 -26.79 1.04
N THR A 31 -13.75 -27.08 1.00
CA THR A 31 -12.76 -26.45 0.12
C THR A 31 -12.05 -27.46 -0.74
N VAL A 32 -11.72 -27.06 -1.99
CA VAL A 32 -10.97 -27.89 -2.94
C VAL A 32 -9.77 -27.10 -3.43
N LEU A 33 -8.56 -27.61 -3.25
CA LEU A 33 -7.36 -27.10 -3.91
C LEU A 33 -7.11 -27.93 -5.18
N VAL A 34 -6.96 -27.25 -6.31
CA VAL A 34 -6.65 -27.84 -7.63
C VAL A 34 -5.23 -27.48 -8.03
N GLU A 35 -4.42 -28.51 -8.32
CA GLU A 35 -3.03 -28.37 -8.76
C GLU A 35 -2.79 -29.14 -10.07
N LYS A 36 -2.21 -28.46 -11.08
CA LYS A 36 -1.96 -29.06 -12.39
C LYS A 36 -0.92 -30.18 -12.38
N ALA A 37 0.01 -30.13 -11.43
CA ALA A 37 1.09 -31.10 -11.27
C ALA A 37 1.06 -31.70 -9.85
N GLU A 38 2.21 -31.86 -9.21
CA GLU A 38 2.34 -32.18 -7.78
C GLU A 38 2.41 -30.90 -6.96
N LEU A 39 2.09 -30.97 -5.66
CA LEU A 39 2.28 -29.84 -4.77
C LEU A 39 3.72 -29.34 -4.83
N THR A 40 3.93 -28.06 -4.70
CA THR A 40 5.23 -27.37 -4.75
C THR A 40 5.89 -27.23 -6.12
N SER A 41 5.34 -27.77 -7.20
CA SER A 41 5.99 -27.83 -8.54
C SER A 41 6.26 -26.47 -9.21
N GLY A 42 5.74 -25.35 -8.66
CA GLY A 42 6.05 -24.00 -9.11
C GLY A 42 7.36 -23.47 -8.51
N SER A 43 7.39 -22.21 -8.07
CA SER A 43 8.58 -21.59 -7.45
C SER A 43 8.86 -22.11 -6.04
N THR A 44 7.90 -22.71 -5.36
CA THR A 44 8.05 -23.15 -3.96
C THR A 44 9.18 -24.16 -3.77
N TRP A 45 9.34 -25.17 -4.64
CA TRP A 45 10.32 -26.24 -4.47
C TRP A 45 11.77 -25.76 -4.55
N HIS A 46 12.04 -24.68 -5.29
CA HIS A 46 13.37 -24.12 -5.44
C HIS A 46 13.62 -22.88 -4.56
N ALA A 47 12.70 -22.55 -3.65
CA ALA A 47 12.90 -21.44 -2.72
C ALA A 47 14.05 -21.72 -1.75
N ALA A 48 14.81 -20.68 -1.38
CA ALA A 48 15.90 -20.79 -0.40
C ALA A 48 15.42 -21.05 1.04
N GLY A 49 14.11 -20.99 1.27
CA GLY A 49 13.47 -21.34 2.55
C GLY A 49 13.66 -20.35 3.68
N GLN A 50 14.22 -19.18 3.44
CA GLN A 50 14.51 -18.19 4.50
C GLN A 50 13.25 -17.58 5.09
N ILE A 51 13.27 -17.35 6.41
CA ILE A 51 12.26 -16.65 7.19
C ILE A 51 12.93 -15.47 7.89
N THR A 52 12.71 -14.27 7.39
CA THR A 52 13.18 -13.03 8.01
C THR A 52 12.01 -12.15 8.40
N ARG A 53 12.02 -11.64 9.63
CA ARG A 53 11.03 -10.69 10.18
C ARG A 53 11.59 -9.29 10.36
N SER A 54 12.90 -9.11 10.19
CA SER A 54 13.57 -7.83 10.23
C SER A 54 13.30 -7.04 8.95
N VAL A 55 12.15 -6.36 8.88
CA VAL A 55 11.72 -5.49 7.79
C VAL A 55 11.10 -4.21 8.35
N GLY A 56 11.03 -3.15 7.54
CA GLY A 56 10.55 -1.83 7.96
C GLY A 56 9.04 -1.65 7.94
N ASP A 57 8.28 -2.55 7.32
CA ASP A 57 6.82 -2.55 7.29
C ASP A 57 6.24 -3.48 8.36
N TYR A 58 5.30 -2.95 9.16
CA TYR A 58 4.69 -3.70 10.26
C TYR A 58 3.92 -4.94 9.80
N THR A 59 3.07 -4.81 8.78
CA THR A 59 2.22 -5.92 8.31
C THR A 59 3.08 -7.06 7.76
N THR A 60 4.09 -6.73 6.98
CA THR A 60 5.07 -7.69 6.46
C THR A 60 5.85 -8.39 7.59
N ALA A 61 6.33 -7.61 8.58
CA ALA A 61 7.02 -8.16 9.75
C ALA A 61 6.11 -9.08 10.57
N ALA A 62 4.84 -8.71 10.75
CA ALA A 62 3.84 -9.53 11.45
C ALA A 62 3.54 -10.84 10.72
N PHE A 63 3.47 -10.85 9.38
CA PHE A 63 3.35 -12.07 8.60
C PHE A 63 4.51 -13.03 8.85
N ALA A 64 5.74 -12.52 8.82
CA ALA A 64 6.94 -13.34 9.03
C ALA A 64 7.09 -13.81 10.49
N HIS A 65 6.68 -12.96 11.45
CA HIS A 65 6.64 -13.34 12.85
C HIS A 65 5.66 -14.48 13.10
N TYR A 66 4.44 -14.36 12.59
CA TYR A 66 3.45 -15.43 12.64
C TYR A 66 3.95 -16.72 11.97
N ALA A 67 4.66 -16.61 10.85
CA ALA A 67 5.20 -17.76 10.14
C ALA A 67 6.19 -18.55 11.02
N LEU A 68 7.11 -17.87 11.72
CA LEU A 68 8.07 -18.52 12.63
C LEU A 68 7.37 -19.22 13.79
N GLU A 69 6.40 -18.54 14.42
CA GLU A 69 5.63 -19.14 15.52
C GLU A 69 4.85 -20.37 15.04
N LEU A 70 4.21 -20.29 13.86
CA LEU A 70 3.46 -21.42 13.29
C LEU A 70 4.37 -22.60 12.98
N TYR A 71 5.54 -22.37 12.37
CA TYR A 71 6.45 -23.44 11.96
C TYR A 71 7.05 -24.22 13.13
N ASP A 72 7.17 -23.60 14.31
CA ASP A 72 7.65 -24.28 15.51
C ASP A 72 6.72 -25.43 15.96
N HIS A 73 5.41 -25.24 15.85
CA HIS A 73 4.44 -26.26 16.29
C HIS A 73 3.75 -27.03 15.14
N LEU A 74 3.90 -26.58 13.90
CA LEU A 74 3.26 -27.18 12.72
C LEU A 74 3.57 -28.69 12.56
N PRO A 75 4.79 -29.20 12.85
CA PRO A 75 5.06 -30.65 12.82
C PRO A 75 4.19 -31.44 13.81
N ALA A 76 3.99 -30.91 15.01
CA ALA A 76 3.15 -31.56 16.00
C ALA A 76 1.66 -31.59 15.59
N ASP A 77 1.18 -30.53 14.95
CA ASP A 77 -0.21 -30.38 14.53
C ASP A 77 -0.57 -31.23 13.30
N THR A 78 0.43 -31.48 12.42
CA THR A 78 0.18 -32.07 11.09
C THR A 78 0.87 -33.42 10.88
N GLY A 79 1.81 -33.80 11.75
CA GLY A 79 2.63 -35.00 11.60
C GLY A 79 3.65 -34.92 10.45
N GLN A 80 3.94 -33.72 9.92
CA GLN A 80 4.87 -33.48 8.82
C GLN A 80 6.01 -32.58 9.28
N GLU A 81 7.24 -33.07 9.18
CA GLU A 81 8.44 -32.29 9.48
C GLU A 81 8.63 -31.14 8.49
N VAL A 82 9.09 -29.99 8.99
CA VAL A 82 9.34 -28.76 8.23
C VAL A 82 10.81 -28.31 8.25
N SER A 83 11.66 -29.03 9.00
CA SER A 83 13.10 -28.73 9.18
C SER A 83 13.33 -27.24 9.50
N LEU A 84 12.69 -26.76 10.57
CA LEU A 84 12.90 -25.40 11.06
C LEU A 84 14.29 -25.29 11.72
N HIS A 85 15.10 -24.38 11.21
CA HIS A 85 16.39 -23.97 11.75
C HIS A 85 16.34 -22.49 12.11
N THR A 86 16.77 -22.14 13.32
CA THR A 86 16.67 -20.76 13.84
C THR A 86 18.01 -20.22 14.34
N PRO A 87 19.05 -20.19 13.48
CA PRO A 87 20.39 -19.73 13.89
C PRO A 87 20.45 -18.21 14.15
N GLY A 88 19.38 -17.49 13.91
CA GLY A 88 19.29 -16.04 13.91
C GLY A 88 19.59 -15.42 12.55
N GLY A 89 19.32 -14.12 12.43
CA GLY A 89 19.54 -13.31 11.23
C GLY A 89 20.39 -12.08 11.50
N ILE A 90 21.24 -11.72 10.56
CA ILE A 90 22.05 -10.51 10.59
C ILE A 90 21.82 -9.74 9.28
N ARG A 91 21.46 -8.45 9.39
CA ARG A 91 21.45 -7.50 8.28
C ARG A 91 22.45 -6.39 8.58
N VAL A 92 23.36 -6.08 7.65
CA VAL A 92 24.46 -5.14 7.83
C VAL A 92 24.19 -3.79 7.18
N ALA A 93 24.85 -2.75 7.70
CA ALA A 93 24.85 -1.38 7.18
C ALA A 93 26.28 -0.88 6.98
N TYR A 94 26.51 -0.21 5.85
CA TYR A 94 27.80 0.40 5.48
C TYR A 94 27.74 1.90 5.38
N THR A 95 26.53 2.47 5.27
CA THR A 95 26.28 3.91 5.16
C THR A 95 25.29 4.37 6.24
N GLU A 96 25.23 5.67 6.49
CA GLU A 96 24.26 6.24 7.43
C GLU A 96 22.81 5.98 7.01
N ASP A 97 22.51 6.03 5.72
CA ASP A 97 21.15 5.71 5.21
C ASP A 97 20.79 4.26 5.46
N GLU A 98 21.71 3.32 5.25
CA GLU A 98 21.51 1.91 5.61
C GLU A 98 21.33 1.73 7.11
N LEU A 99 22.09 2.46 7.92
CA LEU A 99 21.94 2.45 9.37
C LEU A 99 20.57 2.99 9.82
N ASP A 100 20.09 4.06 9.21
CA ASP A 100 18.75 4.60 9.52
C ASP A 100 17.63 3.64 9.08
N GLN A 101 17.81 2.93 7.95
CA GLN A 101 16.90 1.82 7.58
C GLN A 101 16.89 0.73 8.67
N LEU A 102 18.05 0.29 9.16
CA LEU A 102 18.12 -0.72 10.23
C LEU A 102 17.45 -0.24 11.53
N LYS A 103 17.58 1.04 11.86
CA LYS A 103 16.90 1.63 13.02
C LYS A 103 15.37 1.63 12.88
N THR A 104 14.84 1.75 11.65
CA THR A 104 13.41 1.58 11.38
C THR A 104 12.99 0.13 11.66
N HIS A 105 13.75 -0.86 11.17
CA HIS A 105 13.50 -2.29 11.46
C HIS A 105 13.54 -2.58 12.97
N LEU A 106 14.49 -1.97 13.68
CA LEU A 106 14.59 -2.10 15.14
C LEU A 106 13.31 -1.61 15.83
N GLY A 107 12.76 -0.47 15.39
CA GLY A 107 11.51 0.10 15.91
C GLY A 107 10.31 -0.84 15.72
N VAL A 108 10.14 -1.38 14.51
CA VAL A 108 9.08 -2.35 14.19
C VAL A 108 9.25 -3.64 15.02
N GLY A 109 10.45 -4.18 15.12
CA GLY A 109 10.71 -5.40 15.87
C GLY A 109 10.44 -5.24 17.37
N ARG A 110 10.81 -4.11 17.95
CA ARG A 110 10.49 -3.79 19.36
C ARG A 110 9.01 -3.63 19.60
N TYR A 111 8.28 -3.05 18.64
CA TYR A 111 6.83 -2.95 18.74
C TYR A 111 6.16 -4.34 18.71
N ILE A 112 6.57 -5.24 17.79
CA ILE A 112 6.02 -6.60 17.70
C ILE A 112 6.43 -7.43 18.93
N GLY A 113 7.62 -7.14 19.54
CA GLY A 113 8.09 -7.76 20.77
C GLY A 113 9.02 -8.95 20.58
N TYR A 114 9.61 -9.14 19.39
CA TYR A 114 10.64 -10.16 19.21
C TYR A 114 12.05 -9.62 19.51
N PRO A 115 12.99 -10.49 19.93
CA PRO A 115 14.36 -10.09 20.24
C PRO A 115 15.08 -9.56 19.00
N ILE A 116 15.46 -8.28 19.06
CA ILE A 116 16.16 -7.57 17.99
C ILE A 116 17.11 -6.54 18.58
N GLU A 117 18.35 -6.51 18.11
CA GLU A 117 19.41 -5.65 18.63
C GLU A 117 20.25 -5.04 17.52
N LEU A 118 20.67 -3.79 17.68
CA LEU A 118 21.66 -3.14 16.83
C LEU A 118 23.03 -3.34 17.44
N LEU A 119 23.94 -4.02 16.73
CA LEU A 119 25.26 -4.46 17.21
C LEU A 119 26.38 -3.84 16.37
N GLY A 120 27.52 -3.63 17.02
CA GLY A 120 28.77 -3.24 16.35
C GLY A 120 29.50 -4.42 15.70
N PRO A 121 30.50 -4.13 14.82
CA PRO A 121 31.23 -5.13 14.07
C PRO A 121 31.88 -6.24 14.95
N ASP A 122 32.48 -5.85 16.09
CA ASP A 122 33.12 -6.78 17.02
C ASP A 122 32.16 -7.80 17.65
N GLU A 123 30.90 -7.40 17.85
CA GLU A 123 29.85 -8.25 18.39
C GLU A 123 29.30 -9.18 17.32
N LEU A 124 29.08 -8.63 16.11
CA LEU A 124 28.65 -9.39 14.93
C LEU A 124 29.68 -10.46 14.55
N GLN A 125 30.99 -10.15 14.63
CA GLN A 125 32.06 -11.11 14.35
C GLN A 125 32.05 -12.30 15.30
N LYS A 126 31.55 -12.13 16.53
CA LYS A 126 31.42 -13.27 17.49
C LYS A 126 30.24 -14.16 17.13
N LEU A 127 29.17 -13.58 16.58
CA LEU A 127 27.98 -14.31 16.14
C LEU A 127 28.24 -15.08 14.84
N ASN A 128 28.98 -14.47 13.91
CA ASN A 128 29.35 -15.10 12.64
C ASN A 128 30.86 -14.96 12.35
N PRO A 129 31.70 -15.89 12.82
CA PRO A 129 33.14 -15.82 12.59
C PRO A 129 33.56 -16.07 11.14
N LEU A 130 32.69 -16.60 10.26
CA LEU A 130 32.99 -16.88 8.85
C LEU A 130 32.67 -15.69 7.91
N TYR A 131 32.18 -14.59 8.47
CA TYR A 131 31.80 -13.40 7.70
C TYR A 131 32.75 -12.23 8.02
N ASN A 132 33.07 -11.41 7.01
CA ASN A 132 33.94 -10.25 7.17
C ASN A 132 33.13 -8.99 7.48
N PHE A 133 33.36 -8.39 8.66
CA PHE A 133 32.67 -7.16 9.12
C PHE A 133 33.59 -5.93 9.17
N ASP A 134 34.79 -5.96 8.57
CA ASP A 134 35.85 -4.94 8.75
C ASP A 134 35.38 -3.51 8.42
N ASP A 135 34.51 -3.32 7.43
CA ASP A 135 34.00 -2.02 6.98
C ASP A 135 32.49 -1.81 7.25
N VAL A 136 31.89 -2.67 8.07
CA VAL A 136 30.49 -2.55 8.51
C VAL A 136 30.37 -1.51 9.61
N LEU A 137 29.43 -0.57 9.47
CA LEU A 137 29.14 0.41 10.52
C LEU A 137 28.42 -0.22 11.71
N ALA A 138 27.38 -1.00 11.43
CA ALA A 138 26.60 -1.75 12.41
C ALA A 138 25.79 -2.82 11.69
N GLY A 139 25.15 -3.70 12.45
CA GLY A 139 24.18 -4.65 11.92
C GLY A 139 23.07 -4.92 12.91
N ILE A 140 21.91 -5.29 12.40
CA ILE A 140 20.81 -5.81 13.22
C ILE A 140 20.97 -7.32 13.39
N TRP A 141 20.98 -7.74 14.63
CA TRP A 141 20.81 -9.11 15.05
C TRP A 141 19.35 -9.38 15.41
N THR A 142 18.75 -10.40 14.80
CA THR A 142 17.38 -10.85 15.11
C THR A 142 17.44 -12.32 15.53
N GLU A 143 17.23 -12.56 16.82
CA GLU A 143 17.21 -13.90 17.37
C GLU A 143 16.01 -14.70 16.84
N GLY A 144 16.20 -15.98 16.51
CA GLY A 144 15.13 -16.87 16.07
C GLY A 144 14.71 -16.71 14.60
N GLU A 145 15.34 -15.85 13.81
CA GLU A 145 15.24 -15.93 12.35
C GLU A 145 15.97 -17.17 11.82
N GLY A 146 15.60 -17.60 10.60
CA GLY A 146 16.25 -18.79 10.05
C GLY A 146 15.69 -19.26 8.73
N HIS A 147 15.54 -20.57 8.60
CA HIS A 147 15.06 -21.19 7.36
C HIS A 147 14.31 -22.51 7.62
N VAL A 148 13.55 -22.94 6.62
CA VAL A 148 12.75 -24.18 6.63
C VAL A 148 12.93 -24.96 5.33
N ASP A 149 12.45 -26.21 5.31
CA ASP A 149 12.23 -26.95 4.06
C ASP A 149 10.92 -26.46 3.39
N PRO A 150 10.99 -25.80 2.21
CA PRO A 150 9.81 -25.27 1.52
C PRO A 150 8.77 -26.33 1.18
N SER A 151 9.23 -27.52 0.77
CA SER A 151 8.34 -28.62 0.43
C SER A 151 7.70 -29.24 1.68
N GLY A 152 8.48 -29.41 2.74
CA GLY A 152 7.98 -29.89 4.04
C GLY A 152 6.88 -29.00 4.60
N VAL A 153 7.07 -27.68 4.59
CA VAL A 153 6.06 -26.69 5.02
C VAL A 153 4.76 -26.80 4.20
N THR A 154 4.87 -26.83 2.87
CA THR A 154 3.71 -26.93 2.00
C THR A 154 2.94 -28.23 2.20
N MET A 155 3.66 -29.36 2.39
CA MET A 155 3.07 -30.65 2.71
C MET A 155 2.42 -30.66 4.10
N ALA A 156 2.99 -29.96 5.08
CA ALA A 156 2.38 -29.83 6.41
C ALA A 156 1.05 -29.11 6.36
N PHE A 157 0.94 -27.97 5.66
CA PHE A 157 -0.33 -27.30 5.43
C PHE A 157 -1.34 -28.20 4.73
N ALA A 158 -0.92 -28.88 3.65
CA ALA A 158 -1.78 -29.80 2.91
C ALA A 158 -2.30 -30.95 3.78
N ASN A 159 -1.45 -31.55 4.62
CA ASN A 159 -1.84 -32.63 5.52
C ASN A 159 -2.78 -32.14 6.63
N GLY A 160 -2.49 -30.98 7.23
CA GLY A 160 -3.34 -30.36 8.25
C GLY A 160 -4.75 -30.03 7.73
N ALA A 161 -4.84 -29.48 6.52
CA ALA A 161 -6.12 -29.18 5.87
C ALA A 161 -6.93 -30.45 5.55
N ARG A 162 -6.27 -31.48 5.00
CA ARG A 162 -6.90 -32.78 4.72
C ARG A 162 -7.43 -33.46 5.98
N ALA A 163 -6.67 -33.40 7.06
CA ALA A 163 -7.09 -33.98 8.34
C ALA A 163 -8.40 -33.34 8.87
N LYS A 164 -8.68 -32.09 8.45
CA LYS A 164 -9.90 -31.35 8.78
C LYS A 164 -11.02 -31.49 7.74
N GLY A 165 -10.77 -32.13 6.60
CA GLY A 165 -11.79 -32.46 5.59
C GLY A 165 -11.67 -31.75 4.24
N ALA A 166 -10.68 -30.88 4.05
CA ALA A 166 -10.41 -30.25 2.76
C ALA A 166 -9.93 -31.26 1.70
N GLU A 167 -10.29 -31.03 0.43
CA GLU A 167 -9.89 -31.88 -0.70
C GLU A 167 -8.71 -31.25 -1.45
N ILE A 168 -7.77 -32.09 -1.93
CA ILE A 168 -6.68 -31.67 -2.81
C ILE A 168 -6.69 -32.56 -4.06
N SER A 169 -6.88 -31.96 -5.22
CA SER A 169 -6.90 -32.60 -6.54
C SER A 169 -5.62 -32.23 -7.30
N ARG A 170 -4.62 -33.12 -7.23
CA ARG A 170 -3.34 -32.97 -7.97
C ARG A 170 -3.46 -33.56 -9.38
N ARG A 171 -2.51 -33.19 -10.26
CA ARG A 171 -2.50 -33.57 -11.69
C ARG A 171 -3.85 -33.30 -12.33
N ASN A 172 -4.33 -32.10 -12.11
CA ASN A 172 -5.64 -31.65 -12.52
C ASN A 172 -5.58 -30.15 -12.88
N ARG A 173 -5.26 -29.87 -14.15
CA ARG A 173 -5.16 -28.48 -14.62
C ARG A 173 -6.54 -27.85 -14.72
N VAL A 174 -6.66 -26.59 -14.31
CA VAL A 174 -7.82 -25.74 -14.59
C VAL A 174 -7.74 -25.31 -16.07
N LEU A 175 -8.87 -25.40 -16.75
CA LEU A 175 -9.03 -25.12 -18.18
C LEU A 175 -9.82 -23.84 -18.42
N GLU A 176 -10.84 -23.58 -17.59
CA GLU A 176 -11.71 -22.41 -17.66
C GLU A 176 -12.19 -22.03 -16.26
N VAL A 177 -12.41 -20.73 -16.04
CA VAL A 177 -13.00 -20.16 -14.82
C VAL A 177 -14.09 -19.17 -15.24
N ASN A 178 -15.34 -19.55 -15.08
CA ASN A 178 -16.49 -18.82 -15.62
C ASN A 178 -17.43 -18.38 -14.49
N GLN A 179 -17.80 -17.08 -14.44
CA GLN A 179 -18.83 -16.62 -13.54
C GLN A 179 -20.22 -16.93 -14.10
N GLN A 180 -21.09 -17.50 -13.28
CA GLN A 180 -22.47 -17.83 -13.61
C GLN A 180 -23.41 -16.65 -13.33
N ALA A 181 -24.56 -16.63 -13.98
CA ALA A 181 -25.55 -15.56 -13.81
C ALA A 181 -26.09 -15.40 -12.37
N ASN A 182 -25.99 -16.45 -11.55
CA ASN A 182 -26.36 -16.41 -10.13
C ASN A 182 -25.24 -15.92 -9.21
N GLY A 183 -24.07 -15.57 -9.78
CA GLY A 183 -22.90 -15.10 -9.04
C GLY A 183 -21.95 -16.20 -8.56
N GLU A 184 -22.31 -17.49 -8.71
CA GLU A 184 -21.38 -18.60 -8.46
C GLU A 184 -20.33 -18.71 -9.56
N TRP A 185 -19.31 -19.50 -9.31
CA TRP A 185 -18.22 -19.77 -10.25
C TRP A 185 -18.25 -21.22 -10.71
N GLU A 186 -17.94 -21.43 -11.98
CA GLU A 186 -17.71 -22.74 -12.58
C GLU A 186 -16.23 -22.88 -12.94
N VAL A 187 -15.53 -23.78 -12.25
CA VAL A 187 -14.12 -24.10 -12.48
C VAL A 187 -14.05 -25.41 -13.27
N VAL A 188 -13.74 -25.31 -14.55
CA VAL A 188 -13.59 -26.48 -15.45
C VAL A 188 -12.16 -26.99 -15.34
N THR A 189 -12.00 -28.29 -15.07
CA THR A 189 -10.69 -28.92 -14.92
C THR A 189 -10.57 -30.16 -15.80
N GLU A 190 -9.36 -30.69 -15.97
CA GLU A 190 -9.14 -31.95 -16.72
C GLU A 190 -9.90 -33.17 -16.14
N LYS A 191 -10.23 -33.13 -14.84
CA LYS A 191 -10.94 -34.24 -14.16
C LYS A 191 -12.41 -33.99 -13.94
N GLY A 192 -12.94 -32.84 -14.41
CA GLY A 192 -14.37 -32.50 -14.31
C GLY A 192 -14.57 -31.07 -13.88
N THR A 193 -15.79 -30.65 -13.68
CA THR A 193 -16.19 -29.28 -13.33
C THR A 193 -16.58 -29.19 -11.86
N ILE A 194 -16.25 -28.10 -11.21
CA ILE A 194 -16.61 -27.78 -9.83
C ILE A 194 -17.35 -26.43 -9.83
N THR A 195 -18.56 -26.43 -9.29
CA THR A 195 -19.31 -25.20 -9.00
C THR A 195 -18.97 -24.72 -7.58
N CYS A 196 -18.65 -23.43 -7.39
CA CYS A 196 -18.27 -22.89 -6.09
C CYS A 196 -18.74 -21.45 -5.88
N GLU A 197 -18.80 -21.03 -4.63
CA GLU A 197 -19.13 -19.66 -4.25
C GLU A 197 -17.91 -18.73 -4.45
N HIS A 198 -16.71 -19.22 -4.12
CA HIS A 198 -15.47 -18.45 -4.16
C HIS A 198 -14.39 -19.17 -4.98
N VAL A 199 -13.66 -18.39 -5.77
CA VAL A 199 -12.43 -18.82 -6.45
C VAL A 199 -11.25 -18.06 -5.88
N VAL A 200 -10.12 -18.73 -5.66
CA VAL A 200 -8.85 -18.10 -5.26
C VAL A 200 -7.77 -18.46 -6.26
N ASP A 201 -7.18 -17.46 -6.88
CA ASP A 201 -5.97 -17.63 -7.69
C ASP A 201 -4.74 -17.53 -6.77
N ALA A 202 -4.09 -18.68 -6.57
CA ALA A 202 -2.81 -18.84 -5.88
C ALA A 202 -1.77 -19.54 -6.80
N ALA A 203 -1.93 -19.33 -8.13
CA ALA A 203 -1.20 -20.06 -9.15
C ALA A 203 0.24 -19.56 -9.39
N GLY A 204 0.74 -18.60 -8.60
CA GLY A 204 2.10 -18.12 -8.67
C GLY A 204 2.48 -17.61 -10.06
N CYS A 205 3.53 -18.18 -10.69
CA CYS A 205 3.93 -17.78 -12.04
C CYS A 205 2.85 -17.94 -13.12
N TYR A 206 1.83 -18.76 -12.90
CA TYR A 206 0.69 -18.95 -13.79
C TYR A 206 -0.50 -18.01 -13.48
N GLY A 207 -0.41 -17.17 -12.44
CA GLY A 207 -1.53 -16.37 -11.96
C GLY A 207 -2.19 -15.53 -13.05
N ASP A 208 -1.40 -14.85 -13.88
CA ASP A 208 -1.95 -14.05 -14.98
C ASP A 208 -2.69 -14.90 -16.04
N GLN A 209 -2.18 -16.09 -16.35
CA GLN A 209 -2.86 -17.01 -17.28
C GLN A 209 -4.17 -17.57 -16.73
N VAL A 210 -4.25 -17.76 -15.39
CA VAL A 210 -5.48 -18.16 -14.72
C VAL A 210 -6.47 -17.00 -14.67
N ALA A 211 -6.02 -15.80 -14.34
CA ALA A 211 -6.84 -14.58 -14.33
C ALA A 211 -7.42 -14.24 -15.71
N ALA A 212 -6.64 -14.45 -16.78
CA ALA A 212 -7.09 -14.23 -18.15
C ALA A 212 -8.31 -15.10 -18.53
N MET A 213 -8.52 -16.26 -17.89
CA MET A 213 -9.71 -17.09 -18.07
C MET A 213 -10.99 -16.36 -17.60
N SER A 214 -10.86 -15.41 -16.68
CA SER A 214 -11.96 -14.57 -16.15
C SER A 214 -11.91 -13.13 -16.63
N GLY A 215 -11.02 -12.80 -17.58
CA GLY A 215 -10.99 -11.51 -18.29
C GLY A 215 -10.30 -10.36 -17.57
N PHE A 216 -9.39 -10.63 -16.64
CA PHE A 216 -8.57 -9.60 -15.99
C PHE A 216 -7.08 -10.00 -15.98
N ILE A 217 -6.19 -9.08 -15.62
CA ILE A 217 -4.76 -9.32 -15.47
C ILE A 217 -4.36 -9.33 -14.00
N VAL A 218 -3.36 -10.15 -13.66
CA VAL A 218 -2.70 -10.10 -12.36
C VAL A 218 -1.46 -9.19 -12.47
N PRO A 219 -1.37 -8.10 -11.70
CA PRO A 219 -0.30 -7.11 -11.83
C PRO A 219 1.03 -7.63 -11.24
N GLN A 220 1.59 -8.67 -11.88
CA GLN A 220 2.87 -9.29 -11.52
C GLN A 220 3.65 -9.69 -12.77
N ALA A 221 4.97 -9.84 -12.63
CA ALA A 221 5.84 -10.40 -13.66
C ALA A 221 6.69 -11.55 -13.10
N ASN A 222 7.12 -12.46 -13.97
CA ASN A 222 8.01 -13.55 -13.65
C ASN A 222 9.44 -13.13 -13.92
N VAL A 223 10.29 -13.07 -12.88
CA VAL A 223 11.69 -12.65 -12.98
C VAL A 223 12.60 -13.79 -12.56
N LEU A 224 13.72 -13.98 -13.26
CA LEU A 224 14.70 -15.01 -12.94
C LEU A 224 15.52 -14.61 -11.73
N HIS A 225 15.73 -15.59 -10.84
CA HIS A 225 16.54 -15.45 -9.62
C HIS A 225 17.55 -16.57 -9.50
N HIS A 226 18.77 -16.20 -9.10
CA HIS A 226 19.89 -17.14 -8.91
C HIS A 226 20.20 -17.38 -7.44
N TYR A 227 20.45 -18.65 -7.10
CA TYR A 227 21.29 -18.97 -5.96
C TYR A 227 22.19 -20.16 -6.25
N LEU A 228 23.26 -20.29 -5.49
CA LEU A 228 24.18 -21.41 -5.56
C LEU A 228 24.32 -22.09 -4.20
N VAL A 229 24.71 -23.35 -4.23
CA VAL A 229 25.16 -24.09 -3.05
C VAL A 229 26.62 -24.54 -3.29
N THR A 230 27.50 -24.25 -2.35
CA THR A 230 28.91 -24.62 -2.43
C THR A 230 29.14 -26.12 -2.18
N GLU A 231 30.32 -26.61 -2.42
CA GLU A 231 30.82 -27.86 -1.79
C GLU A 231 30.93 -27.67 -0.27
N GLU A 232 31.20 -28.74 0.46
CA GLU A 232 31.36 -28.74 1.92
C GLU A 232 32.45 -27.76 2.37
N LEU A 233 32.13 -26.94 3.38
CA LEU A 233 33.09 -26.07 4.06
C LEU A 233 33.71 -26.81 5.25
N PRO A 234 35.05 -26.95 5.30
CA PRO A 234 35.72 -27.61 6.41
C PRO A 234 35.39 -27.00 7.78
N GLU A 235 35.22 -25.69 7.86
CA GLU A 235 34.88 -24.95 9.09
C GLU A 235 33.52 -25.35 9.65
N MET A 236 32.52 -25.52 8.78
CA MET A 236 31.16 -25.95 9.15
C MET A 236 31.18 -27.46 9.52
N ALA A 237 31.85 -28.27 8.72
CA ALA A 237 31.97 -29.69 9.00
C ALA A 237 32.71 -29.99 10.33
N ALA A 238 33.62 -29.12 10.74
CA ALA A 238 34.35 -29.24 12.01
C ALA A 238 33.57 -28.75 13.24
N ASN A 239 32.47 -27.98 13.06
CA ASN A 239 31.71 -27.37 14.14
C ASN A 239 30.19 -27.58 13.96
N LEU A 240 29.75 -28.82 14.11
CA LEU A 240 28.34 -29.21 13.91
C LEU A 240 27.37 -28.68 14.99
N ASP A 241 27.92 -28.20 16.11
CA ASP A 241 27.10 -27.61 17.19
C ASP A 241 26.79 -26.10 16.97
N TRP A 242 27.36 -25.48 15.93
CA TRP A 242 27.13 -24.10 15.55
C TRP A 242 26.53 -24.01 14.13
N GLU A 243 25.52 -23.23 13.97
CA GLU A 243 24.92 -22.94 12.67
C GLU A 243 25.10 -21.47 12.34
N MET A 244 25.50 -21.17 11.10
CA MET A 244 25.76 -19.85 10.62
C MET A 244 24.44 -19.02 10.58
N PRO A 245 24.39 -17.83 11.21
CA PRO A 245 23.27 -16.93 11.04
C PRO A 245 22.99 -16.59 9.58
N VAL A 246 21.72 -16.37 9.25
CA VAL A 246 21.33 -15.90 7.91
C VAL A 246 21.82 -14.47 7.73
N MET A 247 22.69 -14.24 6.75
CA MET A 247 23.22 -12.92 6.40
C MET A 247 22.38 -12.29 5.31
N ARG A 248 22.14 -10.98 5.42
CA ARG A 248 21.54 -10.15 4.37
C ARG A 248 22.41 -8.92 4.18
N ASP A 249 22.89 -8.76 2.95
CA ASP A 249 23.91 -7.77 2.61
C ASP A 249 23.54 -7.01 1.32
N ASN A 250 23.46 -5.69 1.44
CA ASN A 250 23.07 -4.82 0.32
C ASN A 250 24.19 -4.71 -0.73
N ARG A 251 25.48 -4.76 -0.35
CA ARG A 251 26.62 -4.72 -1.29
C ARG A 251 26.74 -6.01 -2.10
N ALA A 252 26.59 -7.15 -1.41
CA ALA A 252 26.52 -8.45 -2.09
C ALA A 252 25.19 -8.64 -2.82
N ALA A 253 24.27 -7.68 -2.73
CA ALA A 253 22.93 -7.73 -3.29
C ALA A 253 22.22 -9.05 -2.98
N GLY A 254 22.35 -9.57 -1.76
CA GLY A 254 21.83 -10.89 -1.54
C GLY A 254 21.89 -11.40 -0.10
N TYR A 255 21.73 -12.69 -0.02
CA TYR A 255 21.68 -13.42 1.23
C TYR A 255 22.66 -14.59 1.24
N ILE A 256 23.21 -14.89 2.42
CA ILE A 256 24.14 -15.97 2.64
C ILE A 256 23.66 -16.76 3.86
N ARG A 257 23.58 -18.10 3.75
CA ARG A 257 23.23 -18.99 4.86
C ARG A 257 23.94 -20.34 4.76
N GLN A 258 23.89 -21.06 5.82
CA GLN A 258 24.31 -22.45 5.86
C GLN A 258 23.29 -23.35 5.15
N GLU A 259 23.79 -24.37 4.43
CA GLU A 259 23.04 -25.48 3.85
C GLU A 259 23.71 -26.79 4.24
N GLN A 260 23.31 -27.40 5.34
CA GLN A 260 24.01 -28.54 6.00
C GLN A 260 25.45 -28.15 6.37
N THR A 261 26.48 -28.75 5.72
CA THR A 261 27.90 -28.40 5.89
C THR A 261 28.44 -27.52 4.76
N ALA A 262 27.56 -26.96 3.91
CA ALA A 262 27.87 -26.10 2.77
C ALA A 262 27.31 -24.69 2.96
N GLY A 263 27.72 -23.74 2.10
CA GLY A 263 27.13 -22.41 2.02
C GLY A 263 26.08 -22.34 0.93
N LEU A 264 25.05 -21.52 1.13
CA LEU A 264 24.08 -21.10 0.12
C LEU A 264 24.16 -19.59 -0.04
N ILE A 265 24.34 -19.12 -1.29
CA ILE A 265 24.41 -17.69 -1.65
C ILE A 265 23.35 -17.41 -2.72
N GLY A 266 22.45 -16.48 -2.46
CA GLY A 266 21.47 -16.01 -3.43
C GLY A 266 21.65 -14.53 -3.73
N ILE A 267 21.60 -14.17 -5.01
CA ILE A 267 21.89 -12.83 -5.52
C ILE A 267 20.64 -12.25 -6.19
N TYR A 268 20.30 -11.02 -5.83
CA TYR A 268 19.34 -10.15 -6.47
C TYR A 268 20.09 -9.03 -7.19
N GLU A 269 20.48 -9.26 -8.43
CA GLU A 269 21.26 -8.29 -9.18
C GLU A 269 20.56 -6.91 -9.25
N HIS A 270 21.32 -5.85 -8.97
CA HIS A 270 20.81 -4.47 -8.94
C HIS A 270 20.58 -3.87 -10.32
N ALA A 271 20.85 -4.59 -11.39
CA ALA A 271 20.62 -4.17 -12.80
C ALA A 271 20.65 -5.36 -13.74
N GLY A 272 19.84 -5.28 -14.78
CA GLY A 272 19.79 -6.27 -15.85
C GLY A 272 19.02 -7.54 -15.49
N ALA A 273 18.11 -7.47 -14.51
CA ALA A 273 17.21 -8.56 -14.19
C ALA A 273 16.38 -8.99 -15.40
N GLU A 274 16.06 -10.27 -15.49
CA GLU A 274 15.44 -10.87 -16.66
C GLU A 274 14.02 -11.35 -16.38
N GLN A 275 13.06 -10.71 -17.06
CA GLN A 275 11.70 -11.20 -17.11
C GLN A 275 11.59 -12.36 -18.06
N VAL A 276 10.93 -13.45 -17.63
CA VAL A 276 10.67 -14.62 -18.46
C VAL A 276 9.17 -14.86 -18.61
N TRP A 277 8.84 -15.67 -19.64
CA TRP A 277 7.46 -16.08 -19.91
C TRP A 277 6.49 -14.92 -20.13
N LYS A 278 6.94 -13.86 -20.84
CA LYS A 278 6.08 -12.72 -21.19
C LYS A 278 4.81 -13.11 -21.95
N ASP A 279 4.88 -14.17 -22.77
CA ASP A 279 3.77 -14.72 -23.51
C ASP A 279 3.06 -15.89 -22.77
N GLY A 280 3.33 -16.03 -21.49
CA GLY A 280 2.78 -17.08 -20.63
C GLY A 280 3.73 -18.24 -20.34
N VAL A 281 3.53 -18.88 -19.20
CA VAL A 281 4.29 -20.05 -18.75
C VAL A 281 3.82 -21.29 -19.51
N PRO A 282 4.70 -22.15 -20.05
CA PRO A 282 4.29 -23.40 -20.68
C PRO A 282 3.49 -24.30 -19.72
N TRP A 283 2.30 -24.72 -20.11
CA TRP A 283 1.43 -25.53 -19.24
C TRP A 283 2.04 -26.86 -18.81
N GLU A 284 2.96 -27.42 -19.63
CA GLU A 284 3.68 -28.68 -19.37
C GLU A 284 4.85 -28.52 -18.41
N ALA A 285 5.25 -27.27 -18.07
CA ALA A 285 6.38 -27.04 -17.20
C ALA A 285 6.08 -27.54 -15.77
N GLU A 286 6.93 -28.43 -15.27
CA GLU A 286 6.97 -28.90 -13.87
C GLU A 286 8.38 -28.71 -13.36
N ASN A 287 8.54 -28.07 -12.19
CA ASN A 287 9.84 -27.77 -11.58
C ASN A 287 10.83 -27.10 -12.57
N PRO A 288 10.42 -26.04 -13.28
CA PRO A 288 11.27 -25.45 -14.31
C PRO A 288 12.47 -24.76 -13.69
N LEU A 289 13.66 -25.00 -14.28
CA LEU A 289 14.89 -24.24 -14.04
C LEU A 289 15.46 -23.81 -15.38
N PHE A 290 16.24 -22.74 -15.33
CA PHE A 290 16.94 -22.18 -16.46
C PHE A 290 18.43 -22.51 -16.36
N PRO A 291 19.19 -22.45 -17.48
CA PRO A 291 20.65 -22.55 -17.43
C PRO A 291 21.23 -21.47 -16.49
N GLU A 292 22.34 -21.82 -15.85
CA GLU A 292 23.09 -20.83 -15.05
C GLU A 292 23.61 -19.67 -15.92
N ASP A 293 23.55 -18.46 -15.37
CA ASP A 293 24.11 -17.25 -15.97
C ASP A 293 25.02 -16.54 -14.94
N ILE A 294 26.22 -17.10 -14.78
CA ILE A 294 27.20 -16.61 -13.80
C ILE A 294 27.69 -15.22 -14.15
N ASP A 295 27.88 -14.94 -15.45
CA ASP A 295 28.41 -13.65 -15.91
C ASP A 295 27.54 -12.50 -15.47
N LYS A 296 26.21 -12.72 -15.43
CA LYS A 296 25.21 -11.73 -15.00
C LYS A 296 25.35 -11.35 -13.53
N ILE A 297 25.55 -12.32 -12.66
CA ILE A 297 25.63 -12.10 -11.19
C ILE A 297 27.06 -11.94 -10.68
N ALA A 298 28.07 -12.09 -11.53
CA ALA A 298 29.48 -12.12 -11.16
C ALA A 298 29.94 -10.93 -10.28
N PRO A 299 29.54 -9.67 -10.53
CA PRO A 299 29.98 -8.57 -9.68
C PRO A 299 29.55 -8.72 -8.22
N TRP A 300 28.30 -9.09 -7.95
CA TRP A 300 27.74 -9.24 -6.62
C TRP A 300 28.18 -10.56 -5.96
N LEU A 301 28.41 -11.61 -6.77
CA LEU A 301 28.95 -12.87 -6.29
C LEU A 301 30.41 -12.69 -5.81
N ALA A 302 31.21 -11.88 -6.49
CA ALA A 302 32.56 -11.54 -6.04
C ALA A 302 32.52 -10.82 -4.68
N GLU A 303 31.62 -9.86 -4.51
CA GLU A 303 31.40 -9.19 -3.21
C GLU A 303 30.97 -10.21 -2.13
N ALA A 304 30.06 -11.12 -2.44
CA ALA A 304 29.63 -12.17 -1.51
C ALA A 304 30.80 -13.07 -1.04
N PHE A 305 31.76 -13.39 -1.93
CA PHE A 305 32.94 -14.13 -1.59
C PHE A 305 33.97 -13.29 -0.80
N GLU A 306 34.02 -11.97 -0.98
CA GLU A 306 34.84 -11.11 -0.11
C GLU A 306 34.22 -11.02 1.30
N ARG A 307 32.89 -11.10 1.42
CA ARG A 307 32.17 -11.14 2.70
C ARG A 307 32.29 -12.50 3.40
N ALA A 308 32.23 -13.60 2.66
CA ALA A 308 32.33 -14.98 3.18
C ALA A 308 33.47 -15.74 2.46
N PRO A 309 34.74 -15.43 2.77
CA PRO A 309 35.91 -15.94 2.02
C PRO A 309 35.99 -17.48 1.92
N ALA A 310 35.63 -18.17 2.99
CA ALA A 310 35.63 -19.64 3.01
C ALA A 310 34.73 -20.24 1.93
N MET A 311 33.66 -19.58 1.56
CA MET A 311 32.75 -20.02 0.48
C MET A 311 33.34 -19.82 -0.91
N GLY A 312 34.25 -18.85 -1.09
CA GLY A 312 34.98 -18.62 -2.33
C GLY A 312 36.16 -19.58 -2.56
N GLU A 313 36.62 -20.32 -1.52
CA GLU A 313 37.74 -21.24 -1.60
C GLU A 313 37.34 -22.68 -1.99
N VAL A 314 36.02 -22.97 -2.01
CA VAL A 314 35.47 -24.28 -2.37
C VAL A 314 34.72 -24.25 -3.71
N GLY A 315 34.47 -25.44 -4.29
CA GLY A 315 33.73 -25.56 -5.53
C GLY A 315 32.22 -25.27 -5.33
N ILE A 316 31.51 -25.15 -6.45
CA ILE A 316 30.04 -25.00 -6.48
C ILE A 316 29.43 -26.36 -6.78
N LYS A 317 28.61 -26.87 -5.87
CA LYS A 317 27.94 -28.15 -5.96
C LYS A 317 26.64 -28.08 -6.79
N ARG A 318 25.91 -26.98 -6.68
CA ARG A 318 24.61 -26.83 -7.32
C ARG A 318 24.29 -25.36 -7.64
N TRP A 319 23.75 -25.16 -8.81
CA TRP A 319 23.12 -23.90 -9.23
C TRP A 319 21.61 -24.06 -9.25
N VAL A 320 20.92 -23.02 -8.87
CA VAL A 320 19.48 -22.89 -9.02
C VAL A 320 19.20 -21.54 -9.67
N HIS A 321 18.57 -21.59 -10.85
CA HIS A 321 18.16 -20.42 -11.60
C HIS A 321 16.70 -20.62 -11.99
N GLY A 322 15.79 -20.01 -11.25
CA GLY A 322 14.36 -20.24 -11.33
C GLY A 322 13.56 -18.96 -11.34
N ALA A 323 12.34 -19.02 -11.88
CA ALA A 323 11.46 -17.89 -11.92
C ALA A 323 10.74 -17.68 -10.58
N ILE A 324 10.67 -16.42 -10.15
CA ILE A 324 9.88 -15.95 -9.01
C ILE A 324 8.97 -14.81 -9.46
N THR A 325 7.88 -14.56 -8.73
CA THR A 325 6.95 -13.49 -9.06
C THR A 325 7.29 -12.20 -8.33
N HIS A 326 7.25 -11.07 -9.04
CA HIS A 326 7.34 -9.73 -8.48
C HIS A 326 6.15 -8.89 -8.91
N THR A 327 5.73 -8.00 -8.04
CA THR A 327 4.70 -6.99 -8.30
C THR A 327 5.34 -5.62 -8.56
N THR A 328 4.54 -4.63 -8.89
CA THR A 328 5.02 -3.28 -9.20
C THR A 328 5.58 -2.53 -8.00
N ASP A 329 5.21 -2.92 -6.77
CA ASP A 329 5.55 -2.23 -5.51
C ASP A 329 6.16 -3.15 -4.44
N GLY A 330 6.43 -4.41 -4.78
CA GLY A 330 7.02 -5.40 -3.88
C GLY A 330 6.04 -6.02 -2.88
N HIS A 331 4.83 -5.49 -2.74
CA HIS A 331 3.81 -6.09 -1.90
C HIS A 331 3.02 -7.15 -2.69
N MET A 332 2.82 -8.31 -2.09
CA MET A 332 2.02 -9.36 -2.71
C MET A 332 0.58 -8.91 -2.99
N LEU A 333 -0.13 -9.69 -3.79
CA LEU A 333 -1.52 -9.47 -4.16
C LEU A 333 -2.40 -10.35 -3.28
N LEU A 334 -3.09 -9.73 -2.32
CA LEU A 334 -3.86 -10.42 -1.30
C LEU A 334 -5.22 -9.74 -1.12
N GLY A 335 -6.29 -10.35 -1.61
CA GLY A 335 -7.64 -9.80 -1.53
C GLY A 335 -8.48 -10.01 -2.77
N PRO A 336 -9.60 -9.27 -2.92
CA PRO A 336 -10.51 -9.38 -4.07
C PRO A 336 -9.86 -9.00 -5.40
N ALA A 337 -10.17 -9.73 -6.46
CA ALA A 337 -9.78 -9.39 -7.82
C ALA A 337 -10.55 -8.15 -8.34
N PRO A 338 -9.92 -7.28 -9.14
CA PRO A 338 -10.58 -6.11 -9.71
C PRO A 338 -11.81 -6.47 -10.53
N GLY A 339 -12.94 -5.81 -10.29
CA GLY A 339 -14.19 -5.94 -11.04
C GLY A 339 -14.97 -7.23 -10.80
N LEU A 340 -14.46 -8.18 -10.02
CA LEU A 340 -15.06 -9.52 -9.86
C LEU A 340 -15.53 -9.74 -8.42
N LYS A 341 -16.72 -10.29 -8.28
CA LYS A 341 -17.28 -10.67 -6.97
C LYS A 341 -16.86 -12.08 -6.62
N ASN A 342 -16.38 -12.30 -5.38
CA ASN A 342 -15.97 -13.61 -4.86
C ASN A 342 -14.83 -14.30 -5.63
N TYR A 343 -14.05 -13.52 -6.37
CA TYR A 343 -12.77 -13.95 -6.92
C TYR A 343 -11.65 -13.28 -6.11
N TRP A 344 -10.68 -14.07 -5.65
CA TRP A 344 -9.64 -13.64 -4.73
C TRP A 344 -8.25 -13.93 -5.28
N LEU A 345 -7.27 -13.09 -4.94
CA LEU A 345 -5.86 -13.33 -5.25
C LEU A 345 -5.07 -13.64 -3.98
N ASN A 346 -4.12 -14.56 -4.10
CA ASN A 346 -3.10 -14.87 -3.10
C ASN A 346 -1.80 -15.23 -3.82
N THR A 347 -1.15 -14.26 -4.45
CA THR A 347 -0.02 -14.43 -5.37
C THR A 347 0.93 -13.22 -5.35
N GLY A 348 1.91 -13.17 -6.27
CA GLY A 348 2.79 -12.01 -6.42
C GLY A 348 3.87 -11.88 -5.34
N SER A 349 4.26 -12.98 -4.68
CA SER A 349 5.24 -12.94 -3.60
C SER A 349 6.53 -13.66 -3.99
N SER A 350 7.65 -12.95 -3.93
CA SER A 350 8.99 -13.52 -4.04
C SER A 350 9.49 -14.17 -2.74
N ILE A 351 8.86 -13.86 -1.58
CA ILE A 351 9.25 -14.30 -0.23
C ILE A 351 8.16 -15.17 0.41
N GLY A 352 7.62 -16.12 -0.36
CA GLY A 352 6.42 -16.89 0.00
C GLY A 352 6.52 -17.70 1.30
N LEU A 353 7.73 -18.17 1.70
CA LEU A 353 7.89 -18.95 2.95
C LEU A 353 7.76 -18.06 4.19
N ALA A 354 8.25 -16.82 4.15
CA ALA A 354 8.13 -15.90 5.27
C ALA A 354 6.73 -15.25 5.37
N TRP A 355 6.10 -14.96 4.23
CA TRP A 355 4.84 -14.19 4.23
C TRP A 355 3.59 -15.04 4.01
N GLY A 356 3.71 -16.16 3.30
CA GLY A 356 2.58 -17.01 2.94
C GLY A 356 1.71 -17.49 4.10
N PRO A 357 2.26 -17.87 5.27
CA PRO A 357 1.44 -18.22 6.43
C PRO A 357 0.57 -17.08 6.95
N GLY A 358 1.16 -15.91 7.18
CA GLY A 358 0.43 -14.74 7.65
C GLY A 358 -0.60 -14.26 6.61
N ALA A 359 -0.22 -14.23 5.34
CA ALA A 359 -1.13 -13.91 4.24
C ALA A 359 -2.31 -14.89 4.13
N GLY A 360 -2.03 -16.19 4.23
CA GLY A 360 -3.10 -17.21 4.21
C GLY A 360 -4.06 -17.09 5.39
N ARG A 361 -3.55 -16.74 6.58
CA ARG A 361 -4.36 -16.49 7.78
C ARG A 361 -5.27 -15.27 7.59
N GLU A 362 -4.70 -14.14 7.20
CA GLU A 362 -5.48 -12.90 7.06
C GLU A 362 -6.51 -13.00 5.92
N LEU A 363 -6.15 -13.63 4.79
CA LEU A 363 -7.11 -13.86 3.71
C LEU A 363 -8.24 -14.81 4.12
N ALA A 364 -7.93 -15.90 4.84
CA ALA A 364 -8.95 -16.81 5.37
C ALA A 364 -9.92 -16.06 6.29
N ARG A 365 -9.42 -15.22 7.18
CA ARG A 365 -10.25 -14.38 8.07
C ARG A 365 -11.11 -13.40 7.28
N TRP A 366 -10.52 -12.72 6.29
CA TRP A 366 -11.28 -11.82 5.42
C TRP A 366 -12.42 -12.54 4.68
N MET A 367 -12.14 -13.71 4.11
CA MET A 367 -13.15 -14.51 3.41
C MET A 367 -14.26 -15.03 4.35
N VAL A 368 -13.90 -15.49 5.56
CA VAL A 368 -14.85 -16.13 6.49
C VAL A 368 -15.61 -15.11 7.32
N HIS A 369 -14.93 -14.07 7.81
CA HIS A 369 -15.49 -13.12 8.78
C HIS A 369 -15.80 -11.74 8.18
N GLY A 370 -15.30 -11.43 6.97
CA GLY A 370 -15.42 -10.11 6.34
C GLY A 370 -14.51 -9.03 6.93
N GLU A 371 -13.57 -9.41 7.82
CA GLU A 371 -12.60 -8.50 8.44
C GLU A 371 -11.24 -9.16 8.65
N THR A 372 -10.18 -8.36 8.77
CA THR A 372 -8.80 -8.79 9.04
C THR A 372 -8.33 -8.26 10.39
N GLU A 373 -7.26 -8.82 10.95
CA GLU A 373 -6.59 -8.27 12.14
C GLU A 373 -5.51 -7.26 11.77
N LEU A 374 -4.96 -7.39 10.55
CA LEU A 374 -3.94 -6.50 10.02
C LEU A 374 -4.51 -5.69 8.84
N SER A 375 -4.01 -4.48 8.64
CA SER A 375 -4.36 -3.72 7.46
C SER A 375 -3.76 -4.35 6.21
N LEU A 376 -4.60 -4.85 5.30
CA LEU A 376 -4.18 -5.41 4.01
C LEU A 376 -4.23 -4.38 2.87
N ARG A 377 -4.35 -3.12 3.17
CA ARG A 377 -4.58 -2.07 2.19
C ARG A 377 -3.49 -1.99 1.12
N HIS A 378 -2.22 -2.14 1.50
CA HIS A 378 -1.08 -2.15 0.56
C HIS A 378 -0.94 -3.48 -0.19
N TYR A 379 -1.73 -4.49 0.17
CA TYR A 379 -1.76 -5.81 -0.46
C TYR A 379 -2.97 -6.00 -1.37
N ASP A 380 -4.01 -5.13 -1.28
CA ASP A 380 -5.24 -5.23 -2.06
C ASP A 380 -4.93 -5.12 -3.57
N PRO A 381 -5.23 -6.16 -4.38
CA PRO A 381 -4.92 -6.16 -5.81
C PRO A 381 -5.57 -5.03 -6.60
N ARG A 382 -6.70 -4.51 -6.11
CA ARG A 382 -7.47 -3.44 -6.75
C ARG A 382 -6.73 -2.11 -6.81
N ARG A 383 -5.60 -1.96 -6.06
CA ARG A 383 -4.70 -0.81 -6.17
C ARG A 383 -4.08 -0.64 -7.57
N PHE A 384 -4.06 -1.73 -8.35
CA PHE A 384 -3.58 -1.78 -9.73
C PHE A 384 -4.64 -2.18 -10.74
N GLY A 385 -5.94 -2.06 -10.42
CA GLY A 385 -7.03 -2.42 -11.33
C GLY A 385 -7.07 -1.63 -12.64
N TRP A 386 -6.33 -0.54 -12.72
CA TRP A 386 -6.15 0.32 -13.89
C TRP A 386 -4.92 -0.06 -14.74
N ALA A 387 -3.98 -0.87 -14.22
CA ALA A 387 -2.69 -1.14 -14.84
C ALA A 387 -2.77 -2.24 -15.90
N ASP A 388 -1.90 -2.14 -16.89
CA ASP A 388 -1.66 -3.15 -17.91
C ASP A 388 -0.22 -3.69 -17.85
N HIS A 389 0.13 -4.66 -18.70
CA HIS A 389 1.47 -5.24 -18.72
C HIS A 389 2.56 -4.25 -19.15
N ASP A 390 2.23 -3.23 -19.94
CA ASP A 390 3.20 -2.20 -20.33
C ASP A 390 3.67 -1.39 -19.11
N TYR A 391 2.77 -1.24 -18.10
CA TYR A 391 3.11 -0.65 -16.82
C TYR A 391 3.73 -1.66 -15.84
N VAL A 392 3.11 -2.83 -15.69
CA VAL A 392 3.44 -3.82 -14.66
C VAL A 392 4.84 -4.40 -14.85
N ASP A 393 5.18 -4.83 -16.07
CA ASP A 393 6.38 -5.59 -16.34
C ASP A 393 7.68 -4.84 -16.00
N PRO A 394 7.89 -3.58 -16.48
CA PRO A 394 9.10 -2.85 -16.14
C PRO A 394 9.19 -2.49 -14.65
N LYS A 395 8.08 -2.22 -14.00
CA LYS A 395 8.01 -1.93 -12.56
C LYS A 395 8.36 -3.16 -11.71
N ALA A 396 7.87 -4.33 -12.07
CA ALA A 396 8.16 -5.57 -11.38
C ALA A 396 9.64 -5.99 -11.52
N VAL A 397 10.26 -5.71 -12.69
CA VAL A 397 11.71 -5.91 -12.89
C VAL A 397 12.51 -4.93 -12.02
N GLU A 398 12.12 -3.65 -12.00
CA GLU A 398 12.73 -2.63 -11.12
C GLU A 398 12.60 -3.02 -9.64
N ASP A 399 11.45 -3.55 -9.21
CA ASP A 399 11.25 -4.04 -7.84
C ASP A 399 12.21 -5.18 -7.47
N TYR A 400 12.41 -6.14 -8.38
CA TYR A 400 13.40 -7.19 -8.18
C TYR A 400 14.82 -6.60 -8.01
N GLU A 401 15.24 -5.68 -8.89
CA GLU A 401 16.55 -5.04 -8.84
C GLU A 401 16.76 -4.20 -7.56
N TRP A 402 15.66 -3.78 -6.95
CA TRP A 402 15.66 -2.96 -5.75
C TRP A 402 15.64 -3.79 -4.44
N MET A 403 15.36 -5.08 -4.48
CA MET A 403 15.13 -5.94 -3.30
C MET A 403 16.20 -5.81 -2.21
N PHE A 404 17.48 -5.59 -2.58
CA PHE A 404 18.61 -5.43 -1.67
C PHE A 404 19.25 -4.04 -1.72
N ARG A 405 18.56 -3.05 -2.27
CA ARG A 405 18.97 -1.64 -2.15
C ARG A 405 18.39 -1.00 -0.89
N VAL A 406 19.04 0.08 -0.46
CA VAL A 406 18.46 1.01 0.50
C VAL A 406 17.42 1.87 -0.21
N HIS A 407 16.27 2.06 0.42
CA HIS A 407 15.18 2.89 -0.11
C HIS A 407 14.80 3.96 0.91
N PRO A 408 15.45 5.12 0.88
CA PRO A 408 15.04 6.24 1.70
C PRO A 408 13.60 6.66 1.40
N PRO A 409 12.82 7.05 2.42
CA PRO A 409 11.46 7.53 2.21
C PRO A 409 11.42 8.68 1.21
N GLY A 410 10.51 8.59 0.22
CA GLY A 410 10.35 9.58 -0.84
C GLY A 410 11.23 9.34 -2.08
N GLU A 411 12.08 8.31 -2.10
CA GLU A 411 12.76 7.87 -3.32
C GLU A 411 11.74 7.29 -4.31
N GLU A 412 11.84 7.68 -5.57
CA GLU A 412 10.87 7.33 -6.60
C GLU A 412 11.36 6.18 -7.49
N ARG A 413 10.47 5.23 -7.77
CA ARG A 413 10.69 4.21 -8.81
C ARG A 413 10.42 4.79 -10.18
N LEU A 414 11.42 4.75 -11.08
CA LEU A 414 11.40 5.51 -12.33
C LEU A 414 10.96 4.69 -13.55
N ALA A 415 10.92 3.36 -13.46
CA ALA A 415 10.53 2.52 -14.59
C ALA A 415 9.13 2.90 -15.11
N ASN A 416 9.02 3.02 -16.42
CA ASN A 416 7.78 3.34 -17.14
C ASN A 416 7.02 4.58 -16.65
N ARG A 417 7.73 5.68 -16.33
CA ARG A 417 7.14 6.99 -15.98
C ARG A 417 7.40 8.02 -17.06
N PRO A 418 6.45 8.98 -17.34
CA PRO A 418 5.11 9.09 -16.75
C PRO A 418 4.08 8.17 -17.44
N VAL A 419 2.99 7.78 -16.73
CA VAL A 419 1.88 6.97 -17.28
C VAL A 419 0.61 7.80 -17.38
N ARG A 420 0.12 8.31 -16.26
CA ARG A 420 -1.06 9.18 -16.19
C ARG A 420 -0.63 10.59 -15.82
N VAL A 421 -0.98 11.55 -16.65
CA VAL A 421 -0.66 12.97 -16.45
C VAL A 421 -1.91 13.84 -16.62
N SER A 422 -1.96 14.93 -15.90
CA SER A 422 -2.92 16.01 -16.16
C SER A 422 -2.43 16.92 -17.28
N SER A 423 -3.30 17.75 -17.86
CA SER A 423 -2.89 18.69 -18.91
C SER A 423 -1.96 19.81 -18.42
N VAL A 424 -1.81 20.00 -17.10
CA VAL A 424 -0.85 20.96 -16.51
C VAL A 424 0.51 20.36 -16.18
N TYR A 425 0.71 19.05 -16.39
CA TYR A 425 1.94 18.36 -16.01
C TYR A 425 3.21 19.01 -16.57
N ASP A 426 3.28 19.23 -17.90
CA ASP A 426 4.45 19.81 -18.53
C ASP A 426 4.71 21.26 -18.05
N LYS A 427 3.64 22.00 -17.78
CA LYS A 427 3.73 23.35 -17.22
C LYS A 427 4.32 23.34 -15.81
N LEU A 428 3.83 22.46 -14.93
CA LEU A 428 4.37 22.31 -13.57
C LEU A 428 5.81 21.81 -13.59
N LYS A 429 6.14 20.91 -14.51
CA LYS A 429 7.51 20.45 -14.74
C LYS A 429 8.44 21.61 -15.16
N SER A 430 7.96 22.50 -16.03
CA SER A 430 8.71 23.70 -16.44
C SER A 430 8.93 24.68 -15.28
N LYS A 431 8.05 24.65 -14.29
CA LYS A 431 8.14 25.41 -13.03
C LYS A 431 8.93 24.66 -11.95
N ARG A 432 9.69 23.62 -12.34
CA ARG A 432 10.59 22.86 -11.48
C ARG A 432 9.88 21.98 -10.44
N ALA A 433 8.65 21.54 -10.69
CA ALA A 433 7.99 20.55 -9.85
C ALA A 433 8.77 19.22 -9.83
N MET A 434 8.96 18.63 -8.65
CA MET A 434 9.27 17.22 -8.45
C MET A 434 7.97 16.44 -8.31
N PHE A 435 7.90 15.29 -8.95
CA PHE A 435 6.68 14.48 -9.00
C PHE A 435 6.85 13.18 -8.24
N THR A 436 5.77 12.76 -7.58
CA THR A 436 5.58 11.40 -7.10
C THR A 436 4.60 10.68 -8.01
N GLU A 437 4.82 9.39 -8.22
CA GLU A 437 3.82 8.54 -8.84
C GLU A 437 2.80 8.07 -7.79
N PHE A 438 1.54 8.46 -7.98
CA PHE A 438 0.45 8.12 -7.08
C PHE A 438 -0.63 7.33 -7.83
N TYR A 439 -0.55 6.01 -7.76
CA TYR A 439 -1.44 5.08 -8.51
C TYR A 439 -1.48 5.38 -10.02
N GLY A 440 -0.28 5.49 -10.60
CA GLY A 440 -0.05 5.80 -12.00
C GLY A 440 -0.11 7.29 -12.37
N TRP A 441 -0.66 8.15 -11.51
CA TRP A 441 -0.71 9.60 -11.72
C TRP A 441 0.60 10.28 -11.30
N GLU A 442 1.08 11.18 -12.16
CA GLU A 442 2.16 12.12 -11.78
C GLU A 442 1.56 13.27 -10.96
N GLN A 443 1.87 13.33 -9.67
CA GLN A 443 1.42 14.37 -8.76
C GLN A 443 2.60 15.21 -8.29
N PRO A 444 2.54 16.57 -8.34
CA PRO A 444 3.61 17.40 -7.83
C PRO A 444 3.75 17.18 -6.32
N LYS A 445 4.96 16.84 -5.85
CA LYS A 445 5.25 16.67 -4.43
C LYS A 445 5.85 17.92 -3.77
N TRP A 446 6.69 18.66 -4.48
CA TRP A 446 7.25 19.96 -4.08
C TRP A 446 7.88 20.68 -5.26
N PHE A 447 8.20 21.97 -5.12
CA PHE A 447 8.80 22.80 -6.16
C PHE A 447 10.21 23.23 -5.78
N VAL A 448 11.19 22.91 -6.65
CA VAL A 448 12.60 23.24 -6.41
C VAL A 448 12.84 24.72 -6.64
N PRO A 449 13.42 25.48 -5.67
CA PRO A 449 13.79 26.88 -5.85
C PRO A 449 14.75 27.09 -7.04
N GLU A 450 14.70 28.28 -7.67
CA GLU A 450 15.49 28.58 -8.86
C GLU A 450 17.01 28.54 -8.62
N ASP A 451 17.44 28.83 -7.41
CA ASP A 451 18.84 28.88 -6.99
C ASP A 451 19.42 27.53 -6.56
N GLN A 452 18.58 26.46 -6.58
CA GLN A 452 18.98 25.09 -6.23
C GLN A 452 19.10 24.19 -7.46
N PRO A 453 19.91 23.12 -7.42
CA PRO A 453 19.92 22.07 -8.46
C PRO A 453 18.53 21.47 -8.65
N LEU A 454 18.19 21.08 -9.91
CA LEU A 454 16.94 20.40 -10.20
C LEU A 454 17.11 18.91 -9.89
N GLU A 455 17.09 18.58 -8.62
CA GLU A 455 17.26 17.23 -8.08
C GLU A 455 16.22 16.99 -7.00
N ASP A 456 15.72 15.75 -6.93
CA ASP A 456 14.82 15.37 -5.87
C ASP A 456 15.58 15.14 -4.56
N ALA A 457 14.89 15.34 -3.44
CA ALA A 457 15.46 15.13 -2.12
C ALA A 457 14.58 14.18 -1.31
N HIS A 458 15.20 13.13 -0.79
CA HIS A 458 14.54 12.08 0.00
C HIS A 458 15.43 11.64 1.18
N GLY A 459 14.86 10.97 2.17
CA GLY A 459 15.63 10.49 3.33
C GLY A 459 14.75 10.18 4.54
N TRP A 460 15.32 9.45 5.52
CA TRP A 460 14.71 9.23 6.83
C TRP A 460 14.74 10.49 7.72
N ARG A 461 15.74 11.35 7.49
CA ARG A 461 15.89 12.61 8.19
C ARG A 461 15.33 13.74 7.34
N ARG A 462 15.08 14.91 7.92
CA ARG A 462 14.50 16.07 7.22
C ARG A 462 15.29 16.39 5.95
N PRO A 463 14.74 16.16 4.75
CA PRO A 463 15.43 16.35 3.49
C PRO A 463 15.56 17.85 3.12
N ALA A 464 16.37 18.13 2.10
CA ALA A 464 16.65 19.51 1.64
C ALA A 464 15.41 20.27 1.11
N TRP A 465 14.29 19.60 0.83
CA TRP A 465 13.06 20.26 0.42
C TRP A 465 12.29 20.95 1.56
N TYR A 466 12.64 20.75 2.83
CA TYR A 466 11.92 21.35 3.97
C TYR A 466 11.76 22.87 3.90
N PRO A 467 12.79 23.69 3.59
CA PRO A 467 12.63 25.13 3.44
C PRO A 467 11.68 25.54 2.32
N ALA A 468 11.74 24.84 1.16
CA ALA A 468 10.87 25.11 0.02
C ALA A 468 9.40 24.81 0.36
N VAL A 469 9.14 23.66 1.00
CA VAL A 469 7.81 23.27 1.44
C VAL A 469 7.27 24.21 2.54
N ALA A 470 8.13 24.74 3.42
CA ALA A 470 7.74 25.76 4.39
C ALA A 470 7.23 27.04 3.69
N ASP A 471 7.89 27.47 2.61
CA ASP A 471 7.47 28.61 1.79
C ASP A 471 6.14 28.34 1.03
N GLU A 472 5.95 27.12 0.53
CA GLU A 472 4.67 26.67 -0.05
C GLU A 472 3.54 26.74 0.99
N CYS A 473 3.74 26.18 2.19
CA CYS A 473 2.77 26.25 3.29
C CYS A 473 2.45 27.70 3.67
N LYS A 474 3.46 28.54 3.74
CA LYS A 474 3.31 29.98 4.01
C LYS A 474 2.50 30.69 2.93
N ALA A 475 2.70 30.35 1.65
CA ALA A 475 1.91 30.91 0.56
C ALA A 475 0.43 30.57 0.73
N VAL A 476 0.09 29.33 1.07
CA VAL A 476 -1.28 28.88 1.34
C VAL A 476 -1.88 29.58 2.56
N ARG A 477 -1.12 29.77 3.63
CA ARG A 477 -1.62 30.39 4.88
C ARG A 477 -1.78 31.90 4.78
N GLU A 478 -0.89 32.60 4.06
CA GLU A 478 -0.82 34.06 4.05
C GLU A 478 -1.36 34.71 2.75
N ARG A 479 -1.38 33.97 1.64
CA ARG A 479 -1.67 34.49 0.30
C ARG A 479 -2.67 33.62 -0.44
N VAL A 480 -2.21 32.93 -1.49
CA VAL A 480 -3.00 31.98 -2.27
C VAL A 480 -2.10 30.90 -2.87
N GLY A 481 -2.50 29.65 -2.70
CA GLY A 481 -1.86 28.48 -3.31
C GLY A 481 -2.75 27.87 -4.39
N ILE A 482 -2.11 27.29 -5.41
CA ILE A 482 -2.76 26.48 -6.44
C ILE A 482 -2.07 25.13 -6.55
N MET A 483 -2.87 24.04 -6.68
CA MET A 483 -2.34 22.68 -6.77
C MET A 483 -3.16 21.84 -7.74
N ASP A 484 -2.48 21.00 -8.52
CA ASP A 484 -3.07 19.91 -9.27
C ASP A 484 -3.40 18.73 -8.34
N LEU A 485 -4.67 18.37 -8.25
CA LEU A 485 -5.17 17.24 -7.45
C LEU A 485 -6.01 16.28 -8.31
N THR A 486 -5.67 16.17 -9.58
CA THR A 486 -6.39 15.35 -10.58
C THR A 486 -6.43 13.87 -10.24
N ALA A 487 -5.49 13.36 -9.46
CA ALA A 487 -5.41 11.95 -9.09
C ALA A 487 -6.62 11.43 -8.27
N PHE A 488 -7.47 12.28 -7.71
CA PHE A 488 -8.68 11.82 -7.00
C PHE A 488 -9.57 10.94 -7.88
N SER A 489 -10.22 9.95 -7.25
CA SER A 489 -11.27 9.15 -7.88
C SER A 489 -12.58 9.93 -7.93
N LYS A 490 -13.27 9.90 -9.05
CA LYS A 490 -14.46 10.72 -9.32
C LYS A 490 -15.54 9.89 -10.01
N TYR A 491 -16.70 9.80 -9.37
CA TYR A 491 -17.83 9.01 -9.86
C TYR A 491 -19.09 9.86 -9.98
N GLU A 492 -19.89 9.60 -10.99
CA GLU A 492 -21.30 10.04 -11.05
C GLU A 492 -22.18 8.84 -10.72
N VAL A 493 -23.11 9.04 -9.79
CA VAL A 493 -24.14 8.08 -9.42
C VAL A 493 -25.49 8.68 -9.81
N THR A 494 -26.13 8.10 -10.83
CA THR A 494 -27.35 8.64 -11.46
C THR A 494 -28.44 7.58 -11.51
N GLY A 495 -29.68 8.05 -11.67
CA GLY A 495 -30.86 7.19 -11.79
C GLY A 495 -31.92 7.45 -10.72
N PRO A 496 -33.16 7.02 -10.95
CA PRO A 496 -34.29 7.23 -10.04
C PRO A 496 -34.06 6.72 -8.62
N ASP A 497 -33.22 5.68 -8.46
CA ASP A 497 -32.91 5.09 -7.16
C ASP A 497 -31.57 5.54 -6.57
N ALA A 498 -30.85 6.49 -7.20
CA ALA A 498 -29.51 6.93 -6.78
C ALA A 498 -29.49 7.44 -5.33
N GLU A 499 -30.46 8.26 -4.92
CA GLU A 499 -30.53 8.78 -3.55
C GLU A 499 -30.81 7.68 -2.53
N SER A 500 -31.74 6.76 -2.81
CA SER A 500 -32.06 5.64 -1.92
C SER A 500 -30.89 4.67 -1.81
N PHE A 501 -30.23 4.37 -2.91
CA PHE A 501 -29.02 3.56 -2.97
C PHE A 501 -27.89 4.15 -2.11
N LEU A 502 -27.50 5.40 -2.38
CA LEU A 502 -26.45 6.07 -1.59
C LEU A 502 -26.82 6.17 -0.11
N ASN A 503 -28.09 6.45 0.21
CA ASN A 503 -28.52 6.49 1.59
C ASN A 503 -28.41 5.11 2.28
N ARG A 504 -28.55 4.02 1.55
CA ARG A 504 -28.41 2.65 2.08
C ARG A 504 -26.95 2.24 2.32
N ILE A 505 -26.03 2.68 1.48
CA ILE A 505 -24.62 2.23 1.56
C ILE A 505 -23.69 3.19 2.32
N THR A 506 -24.14 4.38 2.70
CA THR A 506 -23.32 5.38 3.38
C THR A 506 -23.80 5.67 4.80
N THR A 507 -22.92 6.17 5.67
CA THR A 507 -23.23 6.48 7.08
C THR A 507 -23.84 7.86 7.28
N GLY A 508 -23.57 8.80 6.37
CA GLY A 508 -24.04 10.20 6.43
C GLY A 508 -25.47 10.39 5.96
N ARG A 509 -26.05 11.54 6.22
CA ARG A 509 -27.31 11.97 5.59
C ARG A 509 -27.04 12.43 4.18
N MET A 510 -27.95 12.16 3.26
CA MET A 510 -27.85 12.65 1.90
C MET A 510 -27.82 14.19 1.87
N PRO A 511 -26.92 14.77 1.06
CA PRO A 511 -26.83 16.21 0.90
C PRO A 511 -28.09 16.73 0.18
N LYS A 512 -28.45 18.00 0.45
CA LYS A 512 -29.46 18.74 -0.34
C LYS A 512 -28.81 19.22 -1.64
N ASP A 513 -29.66 19.66 -2.59
CA ASP A 513 -29.21 20.21 -3.87
C ASP A 513 -28.10 21.26 -3.68
N GLY A 514 -27.01 21.12 -4.42
CA GLY A 514 -25.84 21.99 -4.34
C GLY A 514 -25.10 21.94 -3.00
N ARG A 515 -25.36 20.95 -2.13
CA ARG A 515 -24.65 20.78 -0.85
C ARG A 515 -23.73 19.55 -0.89
N ILE A 516 -22.71 19.63 -0.08
CA ILE A 516 -21.67 18.60 0.07
C ILE A 516 -21.80 17.94 1.44
N SER A 517 -21.63 16.64 1.48
CA SER A 517 -21.57 15.83 2.71
C SER A 517 -20.40 14.87 2.64
N LEU A 518 -19.58 14.83 3.69
CA LEU A 518 -18.61 13.76 3.90
C LEU A 518 -19.32 12.55 4.50
N SER A 519 -19.07 11.38 3.98
CA SER A 519 -19.69 10.14 4.43
C SER A 519 -18.72 8.97 4.34
N TYR A 520 -18.95 7.95 5.17
CA TYR A 520 -18.19 6.70 5.18
C TYR A 520 -19.06 5.57 4.60
N LEU A 521 -18.44 4.67 3.86
CA LEU A 521 -19.00 3.40 3.46
C LEU A 521 -18.42 2.34 4.38
N LEU A 522 -19.26 1.48 4.92
CA LEU A 522 -18.86 0.43 5.86
C LEU A 522 -19.15 -0.95 5.26
N ASN A 523 -18.36 -1.94 5.65
CA ASN A 523 -18.70 -3.34 5.43
C ASN A 523 -19.72 -3.83 6.48
N ASP A 524 -20.19 -5.07 6.32
CA ASP A 524 -21.17 -5.69 7.23
C ASP A 524 -20.64 -5.86 8.67
N GLN A 525 -19.33 -5.79 8.88
CA GLN A 525 -18.69 -5.82 10.19
C GLN A 525 -18.52 -4.42 10.81
N GLY A 526 -19.04 -3.37 10.16
CA GLY A 526 -18.95 -2.00 10.63
C GLY A 526 -17.56 -1.36 10.49
N ARG A 527 -16.68 -1.93 9.63
CA ARG A 527 -15.35 -1.39 9.33
C ARG A 527 -15.42 -0.45 8.14
N ILE A 528 -14.47 0.51 8.10
CA ILE A 528 -14.44 1.56 7.08
C ILE A 528 -13.89 0.98 5.77
N GLU A 529 -14.72 0.91 4.75
CA GLU A 529 -14.29 0.58 3.40
C GLU A 529 -13.69 1.80 2.70
N THR A 530 -14.39 2.94 2.76
CA THR A 530 -13.89 4.19 2.18
C THR A 530 -14.57 5.41 2.79
N GLU A 531 -13.92 6.57 2.61
CA GLU A 531 -14.50 7.89 2.83
C GLU A 531 -14.86 8.51 1.47
N MET A 532 -16.05 9.08 1.35
CA MET A 532 -16.49 9.77 0.14
C MET A 532 -17.05 11.15 0.45
N THR A 533 -16.69 12.11 -0.37
CA THR A 533 -17.37 13.41 -0.47
C THR A 533 -18.50 13.26 -1.47
N LEU A 534 -19.75 13.44 -1.01
CA LEU A 534 -20.95 13.34 -1.82
C LEU A 534 -21.54 14.73 -2.08
N THR A 535 -21.80 15.05 -3.33
CA THR A 535 -22.49 16.28 -3.75
C THR A 535 -23.77 15.93 -4.50
N LYS A 536 -24.92 16.48 -4.10
CA LYS A 536 -26.15 16.35 -4.88
C LYS A 536 -26.13 17.40 -6.00
N ALA A 537 -26.04 16.91 -7.23
CA ALA A 537 -25.88 17.75 -8.43
C ALA A 537 -27.17 17.91 -9.25
N GLY A 538 -28.22 17.18 -8.90
CA GLY A 538 -29.52 17.18 -9.52
C GLY A 538 -30.50 16.28 -8.78
N ASP A 539 -31.76 16.17 -9.27
CA ASP A 539 -32.80 15.38 -8.62
C ASP A 539 -32.38 13.92 -8.46
N ASP A 540 -31.83 13.31 -9.51
CA ASP A 540 -31.41 11.91 -9.56
C ASP A 540 -29.91 11.75 -9.85
N ALA A 541 -29.08 12.75 -9.51
CA ALA A 541 -27.66 12.80 -9.84
C ALA A 541 -26.80 13.23 -8.64
N PHE A 542 -25.78 12.41 -8.34
CA PHE A 542 -24.79 12.67 -7.30
C PHE A 542 -23.38 12.59 -7.87
N TYR A 543 -22.52 13.48 -7.40
CA TYR A 543 -21.09 13.46 -7.66
C TYR A 543 -20.35 12.99 -6.41
N ALA A 544 -19.63 11.88 -6.53
CA ALA A 544 -18.89 11.24 -5.45
C ALA A 544 -17.38 11.31 -5.71
N ILE A 545 -16.61 11.71 -4.70
CA ILE A 545 -15.16 11.86 -4.79
C ILE A 545 -14.52 11.08 -3.66
N SER A 546 -13.44 10.35 -3.97
CA SER A 546 -12.59 9.66 -2.97
C SER A 546 -11.10 9.77 -3.33
N GLY A 547 -10.23 9.27 -2.46
CA GLY A 547 -8.78 9.31 -2.70
C GLY A 547 -8.35 8.33 -3.81
N ALA A 548 -7.33 8.70 -4.59
CA ALA A 548 -6.82 7.95 -5.75
C ALA A 548 -6.54 6.45 -5.51
N MET A 549 -6.04 6.08 -4.32
CA MET A 549 -5.82 4.68 -3.95
C MET A 549 -7.07 3.81 -4.07
N GLY A 550 -8.25 4.41 -3.99
CA GLY A 550 -9.52 3.70 -4.02
C GLY A 550 -10.15 3.57 -5.39
N GLU A 551 -9.55 4.05 -6.47
CA GLU A 551 -10.20 4.14 -7.78
C GLU A 551 -10.97 2.84 -8.14
N GLN A 552 -10.31 1.72 -8.27
CA GLN A 552 -10.97 0.46 -8.59
C GLN A 552 -11.76 -0.12 -7.41
N ARG A 553 -11.21 -0.04 -6.19
CA ARG A 553 -11.85 -0.59 -5.00
C ARG A 553 -13.20 0.07 -4.70
N ASP A 554 -13.25 1.39 -4.79
CA ASP A 554 -14.46 2.14 -4.51
C ASP A 554 -15.50 1.95 -5.63
N LEU A 555 -15.04 1.87 -6.89
CA LEU A 555 -15.88 1.52 -8.04
C LEU A 555 -16.51 0.12 -7.88
N ASP A 556 -15.71 -0.87 -7.48
CA ASP A 556 -16.19 -2.22 -7.22
C ASP A 556 -17.20 -2.24 -6.06
N TRP A 557 -16.90 -1.50 -4.97
CA TRP A 557 -17.83 -1.41 -3.84
C TRP A 557 -19.18 -0.82 -4.24
N LEU A 558 -19.16 0.29 -5.00
CA LEU A 558 -20.38 0.92 -5.51
C LEU A 558 -21.16 -0.05 -6.41
N ASN A 559 -20.51 -0.64 -7.43
CA ASN A 559 -21.16 -1.55 -8.37
C ASN A 559 -21.71 -2.82 -7.69
N HIS A 560 -20.94 -3.43 -6.79
CA HIS A 560 -21.35 -4.66 -6.09
C HIS A 560 -22.43 -4.40 -5.03
N SER A 561 -22.66 -3.15 -4.65
CA SER A 561 -23.70 -2.74 -3.71
C SER A 561 -25.03 -2.44 -4.37
N VAL A 562 -25.11 -2.34 -5.72
CA VAL A 562 -26.39 -2.16 -6.42
C VAL A 562 -27.22 -3.44 -6.25
N ALA A 563 -28.44 -3.31 -5.71
CA ALA A 563 -29.33 -4.45 -5.50
C ALA A 563 -30.14 -4.78 -6.75
N ASP A 564 -30.62 -6.02 -6.85
CA ASP A 564 -31.48 -6.44 -7.96
C ASP A 564 -32.72 -5.53 -8.09
N GLY A 565 -32.88 -4.90 -9.25
CA GLY A 565 -34.00 -4.04 -9.60
C GLY A 565 -33.86 -2.59 -9.19
N GLU A 566 -32.74 -2.17 -8.59
CA GLU A 566 -32.41 -0.74 -8.42
C GLU A 566 -31.99 -0.13 -9.77
N ASP A 567 -32.58 1.00 -10.13
CA ASP A 567 -32.26 1.76 -11.34
C ASP A 567 -31.20 2.81 -11.02
N VAL A 568 -29.94 2.35 -10.97
CA VAL A 568 -28.75 3.15 -10.63
C VAL A 568 -27.66 2.90 -11.66
N THR A 569 -27.07 4.00 -12.17
CA THR A 569 -25.91 3.98 -13.05
C THR A 569 -24.72 4.62 -12.34
N ILE A 570 -23.58 3.95 -12.34
CA ILE A 570 -22.32 4.46 -11.79
C ILE A 570 -21.33 4.64 -12.94
N THR A 571 -20.88 5.88 -13.12
CA THR A 571 -19.92 6.23 -14.18
C THR A 571 -18.63 6.76 -13.59
N ASP A 572 -17.49 6.15 -13.97
CA ASP A 572 -16.16 6.60 -13.57
C ASP A 572 -15.67 7.75 -14.47
N TYR A 573 -15.32 8.86 -13.84
CA TYR A 573 -14.75 10.06 -14.47
C TYR A 573 -13.31 10.33 -13.98
N SER A 574 -12.66 9.41 -13.29
CA SER A 574 -11.37 9.64 -12.64
C SER A 574 -10.27 10.10 -13.61
N THR A 575 -10.25 9.57 -14.83
CA THR A 575 -9.30 9.94 -15.87
C THR A 575 -9.75 11.07 -16.79
N LYS A 576 -11.06 11.42 -16.77
CA LYS A 576 -11.64 12.41 -17.68
C LYS A 576 -11.74 13.80 -17.08
N ARG A 577 -11.77 13.91 -15.75
CA ARG A 577 -11.89 15.18 -15.03
C ARG A 577 -10.61 15.55 -14.32
N GLY A 578 -10.12 16.76 -14.61
CA GLY A 578 -9.05 17.39 -13.87
C GLY A 578 -9.56 18.14 -12.65
N VAL A 579 -8.73 18.32 -11.66
CA VAL A 579 -9.02 19.04 -10.41
C VAL A 579 -7.91 20.03 -10.09
N LEU A 580 -8.24 21.32 -10.03
CA LEU A 580 -7.39 22.37 -9.49
C LEU A 580 -7.87 22.79 -8.12
N VAL A 581 -6.98 22.81 -7.15
CA VAL A 581 -7.24 23.35 -5.80
C VAL A 581 -6.73 24.78 -5.74
N LEU A 582 -7.61 25.72 -5.38
CA LEU A 582 -7.27 27.13 -5.16
C LEU A 582 -7.59 27.48 -3.71
N VAL A 583 -6.57 27.73 -2.89
CA VAL A 583 -6.70 27.86 -1.43
C VAL A 583 -5.91 29.05 -0.87
N GLY A 584 -6.36 29.59 0.24
CA GLY A 584 -5.70 30.65 0.97
C GLY A 584 -6.57 31.90 1.17
N PRO A 585 -6.13 32.88 1.98
CA PRO A 585 -6.91 34.08 2.29
C PRO A 585 -7.33 34.88 1.05
N LYS A 586 -6.48 34.84 -0.02
CA LYS A 586 -6.71 35.54 -1.28
C LYS A 586 -7.37 34.72 -2.38
N ALA A 587 -7.68 33.44 -2.12
CA ALA A 587 -8.29 32.54 -3.13
C ALA A 587 -9.62 33.09 -3.69
N ARG A 588 -10.44 33.72 -2.84
CA ARG A 588 -11.71 34.35 -3.28
C ARG A 588 -11.47 35.52 -4.23
N ASP A 589 -10.49 36.38 -3.93
CA ASP A 589 -10.18 37.54 -4.76
C ASP A 589 -9.76 37.09 -6.17
N VAL A 590 -8.91 36.04 -6.24
CA VAL A 590 -8.47 35.44 -7.50
C VAL A 590 -9.66 34.81 -8.26
N LEU A 591 -10.47 33.98 -7.59
CA LEU A 591 -11.61 33.32 -8.26
C LEU A 591 -12.63 34.35 -8.77
N ALA A 592 -12.95 35.38 -7.97
CA ALA A 592 -13.88 36.46 -8.37
C ALA A 592 -13.38 37.26 -9.59
N ALA A 593 -12.03 37.37 -9.76
CA ALA A 593 -11.46 38.00 -10.94
C ALA A 593 -11.66 37.17 -12.22
N CYS A 594 -11.86 35.86 -12.11
CA CYS A 594 -11.95 34.92 -13.23
C CYS A 594 -13.39 34.56 -13.60
N THR A 595 -14.41 34.91 -12.80
CA THR A 595 -15.80 34.52 -13.05
C THR A 595 -16.76 35.68 -12.79
N ASP A 596 -17.92 35.65 -13.43
CA ASP A 596 -19.03 36.56 -13.13
C ASP A 596 -19.97 35.96 -12.05
N THR A 597 -19.80 34.72 -11.67
CA THR A 597 -20.57 34.08 -10.60
C THR A 597 -20.20 34.68 -9.25
N ASP A 598 -21.20 34.98 -8.41
CA ASP A 598 -20.96 35.47 -7.05
C ASP A 598 -20.36 34.36 -6.17
N VAL A 599 -19.11 34.57 -5.77
CA VAL A 599 -18.32 33.64 -4.90
C VAL A 599 -18.27 34.15 -3.45
N SER A 600 -19.16 35.03 -3.04
CA SER A 600 -19.31 35.45 -1.64
C SER A 600 -19.74 34.28 -0.73
N ASN A 601 -19.66 34.50 0.58
CA ASN A 601 -20.09 33.48 1.57
C ASN A 601 -21.59 33.21 1.52
N GLU A 602 -22.37 34.19 1.13
CA GLU A 602 -23.83 34.13 0.99
C GLU A 602 -24.22 33.30 -0.23
N ALA A 603 -23.58 33.53 -1.37
CA ALA A 603 -23.92 32.87 -2.62
C ALA A 603 -23.25 31.50 -2.77
N PHE A 604 -22.06 31.36 -2.19
CA PHE A 604 -21.26 30.13 -2.24
C PHE A 604 -20.77 29.73 -0.83
N PRO A 605 -21.65 29.26 0.06
CA PRO A 605 -21.32 28.94 1.44
C PRO A 605 -20.43 27.69 1.54
N PHE A 606 -19.69 27.57 2.63
CA PHE A 606 -18.88 26.39 2.93
C PHE A 606 -19.71 25.08 2.84
N LEU A 607 -19.14 24.02 2.30
CA LEU A 607 -19.78 22.75 1.96
C LEU A 607 -20.95 22.92 0.97
N SER A 608 -20.74 23.74 -0.06
CA SER A 608 -21.63 23.80 -1.22
C SER A 608 -20.85 23.63 -2.52
N ALA A 609 -21.58 23.28 -3.58
CA ALA A 609 -21.05 23.12 -4.93
C ALA A 609 -21.98 23.81 -5.92
N GLN A 610 -21.42 24.40 -6.95
CA GLN A 610 -22.18 25.02 -8.03
C GLN A 610 -21.35 25.14 -9.32
N PRO A 611 -21.99 25.20 -10.50
CA PRO A 611 -21.29 25.49 -11.74
C PRO A 611 -20.73 26.91 -11.73
N LEU A 612 -19.56 27.08 -12.31
CA LEU A 612 -18.85 28.31 -12.55
C LEU A 612 -18.49 28.40 -14.02
N SER A 613 -18.45 29.57 -14.59
CA SER A 613 -17.89 29.83 -15.92
C SER A 613 -16.61 30.66 -15.73
N ILE A 614 -15.45 30.07 -16.00
CA ILE A 614 -14.15 30.73 -15.86
C ILE A 614 -13.75 31.38 -17.17
N ARG A 615 -13.51 32.70 -17.17
CA ARG A 615 -13.00 33.44 -18.32
C ARG A 615 -11.57 33.04 -18.63
N VAL A 616 -11.29 32.63 -19.87
CA VAL A 616 -9.97 32.24 -20.36
C VAL A 616 -9.59 33.09 -21.56
N GLN A 617 -8.28 33.35 -21.77
CA GLN A 617 -7.85 34.17 -22.92
C GLN A 617 -7.60 33.25 -24.11
N GLY A 618 -8.42 33.36 -25.16
CA GLY A 618 -8.11 32.87 -26.51
C GLY A 618 -7.93 31.36 -26.66
N SER A 619 -8.71 30.57 -25.96
CA SER A 619 -8.68 29.10 -26.12
C SER A 619 -9.45 28.69 -27.37
N GLY A 620 -8.73 28.25 -28.41
CA GLY A 620 -9.33 27.48 -29.53
C GLY A 620 -9.63 26.04 -29.12
N ALA A 621 -10.09 25.78 -27.91
CA ALA A 621 -10.37 24.45 -27.42
C ALA A 621 -11.62 23.88 -28.11
N GLU A 622 -11.48 22.74 -28.78
CA GLU A 622 -12.62 21.96 -29.29
C GLU A 622 -13.46 21.48 -28.10
N GLN A 623 -14.78 21.73 -28.16
CA GLN A 623 -15.72 21.26 -27.16
C GLN A 623 -15.82 19.74 -27.18
N SER A 624 -15.73 19.09 -26.01
CA SER A 624 -16.02 17.66 -25.92
C SER A 624 -17.54 17.42 -26.03
N ASP A 625 -17.94 16.47 -26.87
CA ASP A 625 -19.35 16.06 -27.05
C ASP A 625 -19.90 15.20 -25.88
N GLN A 626 -19.20 15.13 -24.73
CA GLN A 626 -19.65 14.32 -23.61
C GLN A 626 -20.59 15.09 -22.68
N VAL A 627 -21.84 14.71 -22.70
CA VAL A 627 -22.88 15.23 -21.79
C VAL A 627 -22.78 14.56 -20.44
N SER A 628 -22.34 15.30 -19.41
CA SER A 628 -22.43 14.90 -18.01
C SER A 628 -23.74 15.44 -17.40
N GLU A 629 -24.44 14.64 -16.60
CA GLU A 629 -25.64 15.06 -15.87
C GLU A 629 -25.32 16.00 -14.69
N VAL A 630 -24.05 16.09 -14.30
CA VAL A 630 -23.54 16.95 -13.21
C VAL A 630 -23.13 18.33 -13.75
N GLY A 631 -24.02 19.07 -14.38
CA GLY A 631 -23.90 20.53 -14.63
C GLY A 631 -22.64 21.01 -15.39
N MET A 632 -21.93 20.14 -16.09
CA MET A 632 -20.71 20.45 -16.85
C MET A 632 -20.93 20.43 -18.37
N SER A 633 -22.15 20.53 -18.81
CA SER A 633 -22.53 20.58 -20.23
C SER A 633 -23.33 21.78 -20.55
N GLY A 634 -22.74 22.72 -21.24
CA GLY A 634 -23.41 23.87 -21.84
C GLY A 634 -22.39 24.70 -22.59
N GLY A 635 -22.57 24.91 -23.89
CA GLY A 635 -21.69 25.76 -24.69
C GLY A 635 -21.59 27.15 -24.09
N SER A 636 -20.51 27.44 -23.42
CA SER A 636 -20.11 28.77 -22.98
C SER A 636 -19.73 29.64 -24.21
N PRO A 637 -19.84 30.97 -24.15
CA PRO A 637 -19.23 31.84 -25.16
C PRO A 637 -17.77 31.51 -25.39
N ASP A 638 -17.23 31.73 -26.58
CA ASP A 638 -15.90 31.34 -27.08
C ASP A 638 -14.71 31.66 -26.15
N ASP A 639 -14.89 32.40 -25.03
CA ASP A 639 -13.86 32.87 -24.11
C ASP A 639 -14.05 32.37 -22.65
N SER A 640 -14.80 31.28 -22.41
CA SER A 640 -14.95 30.74 -21.04
C SER A 640 -15.11 29.22 -21.00
N ILE A 641 -14.69 28.63 -19.87
CA ILE A 641 -14.75 27.19 -19.58
C ILE A 641 -15.67 26.93 -18.41
N ASP A 642 -16.56 25.96 -18.57
CA ASP A 642 -17.46 25.55 -17.50
C ASP A 642 -16.71 24.64 -16.51
N VAL A 643 -16.82 24.98 -15.23
CA VAL A 643 -16.14 24.32 -14.12
C VAL A 643 -17.15 24.04 -13.02
N TYR A 644 -17.09 22.89 -12.40
CA TYR A 644 -17.89 22.61 -11.21
C TYR A 644 -17.05 22.93 -9.97
N GLY A 645 -17.39 24.01 -9.28
CA GLY A 645 -16.71 24.46 -8.08
C GLY A 645 -17.28 23.81 -6.83
N LEU A 646 -16.41 23.21 -6.01
CA LEU A 646 -16.72 22.67 -4.69
C LEU A 646 -16.05 23.52 -3.64
N ARG A 647 -16.79 24.14 -2.74
CA ARG A 647 -16.21 24.91 -1.64
C ARG A 647 -15.86 24.00 -0.47
N VAL A 648 -14.79 23.28 -0.65
CA VAL A 648 -14.15 22.37 0.30
C VAL A 648 -12.64 22.61 0.28
N GLY A 649 -11.92 22.02 1.20
CA GLY A 649 -10.46 22.07 1.18
C GLY A 649 -9.85 21.15 2.23
N PHE A 650 -8.72 20.56 1.90
CA PHE A 650 -7.97 19.64 2.74
C PHE A 650 -6.76 20.30 3.42
N THR A 651 -6.62 21.62 3.29
CA THR A 651 -5.52 22.41 3.89
C THR A 651 -5.93 23.14 5.17
N GLY A 652 -7.22 23.21 5.47
CA GLY A 652 -7.76 24.03 6.56
C GLY A 652 -7.78 25.53 6.25
N ALA A 653 -7.40 25.95 5.05
CA ALA A 653 -7.60 27.31 4.56
C ALA A 653 -8.88 27.40 3.73
N ARG A 654 -9.40 28.64 3.56
CA ARG A 654 -10.50 28.92 2.63
C ARG A 654 -10.10 28.53 1.22
N GLY A 655 -10.98 27.84 0.48
CA GLY A 655 -10.65 27.45 -0.88
C GLY A 655 -11.76 26.74 -1.63
N TRP A 656 -11.42 26.37 -2.84
CA TRP A 656 -12.28 25.64 -3.77
C TRP A 656 -11.49 24.54 -4.48
N GLU A 657 -12.15 23.42 -4.70
CA GLU A 657 -11.78 22.44 -5.71
C GLU A 657 -12.56 22.76 -6.98
N LEU A 658 -11.85 22.91 -8.09
CA LEU A 658 -12.40 23.27 -9.39
C LEU A 658 -12.27 22.05 -10.30
N HIS A 659 -13.40 21.42 -10.61
CA HIS A 659 -13.49 20.22 -11.43
C HIS A 659 -13.92 20.58 -12.85
N MET A 660 -13.19 20.06 -13.85
CA MET A 660 -13.39 20.34 -15.25
C MET A 660 -12.95 19.18 -16.12
N ASP A 661 -13.23 19.22 -17.42
CA ASP A 661 -12.60 18.26 -18.35
C ASP A 661 -11.09 18.44 -18.30
N VAL A 662 -10.37 17.32 -18.24
CA VAL A 662 -8.91 17.30 -18.01
C VAL A 662 -8.17 18.08 -19.08
N ASP A 663 -8.65 18.07 -20.34
CA ASP A 663 -8.03 18.79 -21.48
C ASP A 663 -8.18 20.31 -21.38
N GLN A 664 -9.14 20.82 -20.58
CA GLN A 664 -9.37 22.24 -20.39
C GLN A 664 -8.62 22.84 -19.18
N MET A 665 -7.99 22.00 -18.38
CA MET A 665 -7.41 22.35 -17.10
C MET A 665 -6.27 23.36 -17.23
N GLU A 666 -5.46 23.28 -18.30
CA GLU A 666 -4.34 24.20 -18.53
C GLU A 666 -4.81 25.66 -18.73
N ALA A 667 -5.87 25.85 -19.50
CA ALA A 667 -6.43 27.19 -19.75
C ALA A 667 -7.03 27.80 -18.47
N VAL A 668 -7.69 26.97 -17.63
CA VAL A 668 -8.21 27.43 -16.33
C VAL A 668 -7.06 27.76 -15.37
N TYR A 669 -6.01 26.93 -15.34
CA TYR A 669 -4.81 27.19 -14.54
C TYR A 669 -4.19 28.54 -14.92
N ASP A 670 -4.02 28.83 -16.21
CA ASP A 670 -3.44 30.09 -16.69
C ASP A 670 -4.27 31.31 -16.30
N ALA A 671 -5.61 31.19 -16.40
CA ALA A 671 -6.50 32.27 -16.00
C ALA A 671 -6.40 32.57 -14.50
N LEU A 672 -6.39 31.52 -13.66
CA LEU A 672 -6.23 31.67 -12.21
C LEU A 672 -4.84 32.20 -11.84
N TRP A 673 -3.79 31.74 -12.54
CA TRP A 673 -2.42 32.20 -12.31
C TRP A 673 -2.30 33.69 -12.61
N ALA A 674 -2.76 34.12 -13.80
CA ALA A 674 -2.71 35.52 -14.20
C ALA A 674 -3.49 36.45 -13.23
N ALA A 675 -4.68 36.04 -12.78
CA ALA A 675 -5.44 36.78 -11.77
C ALA A 675 -4.78 36.76 -10.38
N GLY A 676 -4.00 35.72 -10.08
CA GLY A 676 -3.33 35.52 -8.80
C GLY A 676 -1.99 36.20 -8.64
N GLU A 677 -1.35 36.66 -9.73
CA GLU A 677 -0.01 37.28 -9.69
C GLU A 677 0.07 38.48 -8.72
N GLU A 678 -0.91 39.37 -8.77
CA GLU A 678 -0.98 40.55 -7.86
C GLU A 678 -1.22 40.13 -6.40
N HIS A 679 -1.72 38.93 -6.14
CA HIS A 679 -1.97 38.36 -4.83
C HIS A 679 -0.84 37.44 -4.34
N GLY A 680 0.21 37.26 -5.14
CA GLY A 680 1.35 36.42 -4.84
C GLY A 680 0.99 34.91 -4.85
N ILE A 681 0.25 34.48 -5.88
CA ILE A 681 -0.08 33.07 -6.09
C ILE A 681 1.19 32.21 -6.20
N ALA A 682 1.14 31.03 -5.61
CA ALA A 682 2.23 30.07 -5.68
C ALA A 682 1.69 28.65 -5.91
N ASP A 683 2.44 27.84 -6.64
CA ASP A 683 2.20 26.41 -6.68
C ASP A 683 2.57 25.80 -5.32
N PHE A 684 1.88 24.71 -4.93
CA PHE A 684 2.27 23.89 -3.79
C PHE A 684 2.04 22.42 -4.09
N GLY A 685 2.83 21.55 -3.44
CA GLY A 685 2.83 20.12 -3.71
C GLY A 685 2.28 19.27 -2.58
N GLY A 686 2.38 17.95 -2.75
CA GLY A 686 1.88 16.94 -1.80
C GLY A 686 2.52 17.03 -0.42
N HIS A 687 3.80 17.43 -0.32
CA HIS A 687 4.46 17.61 0.98
C HIS A 687 3.86 18.79 1.77
N ALA A 688 3.59 19.91 1.11
CA ALA A 688 2.89 21.03 1.74
C ALA A 688 1.46 20.65 2.11
N LEU A 689 0.74 19.93 1.22
CA LEU A 689 -0.60 19.42 1.52
C LEU A 689 -0.61 18.54 2.77
N ASN A 690 0.39 17.63 2.94
CA ASN A 690 0.50 16.77 4.12
C ASN A 690 0.74 17.58 5.39
N SER A 691 1.64 18.59 5.36
CA SER A 691 1.86 19.49 6.48
C SER A 691 0.58 20.23 6.88
N LEU A 692 -0.10 20.82 5.90
CA LEU A 692 -1.30 21.64 6.13
C LEU A 692 -2.48 20.82 6.66
N ARG A 693 -2.70 19.58 6.15
CA ARG A 693 -3.81 18.71 6.59
C ARG A 693 -3.57 18.16 8.00
N ILE A 694 -2.29 17.79 8.32
CA ILE A 694 -1.99 17.22 9.62
C ILE A 694 -2.18 18.26 10.73
N GLU A 695 -1.84 19.54 10.50
CA GLU A 695 -2.12 20.64 11.41
C GLU A 695 -3.61 20.81 11.74
N LYS A 696 -4.48 20.42 10.78
CA LYS A 696 -5.96 20.45 10.90
C LYS A 696 -6.55 19.16 11.44
N MET A 697 -5.74 18.18 11.77
CA MET A 697 -6.20 16.87 12.19
C MET A 697 -7.09 16.17 11.13
N TYR A 698 -6.84 16.43 9.82
CA TYR A 698 -7.57 15.73 8.75
C TYR A 698 -6.93 14.37 8.47
N LEU A 699 -7.79 13.36 8.49
CA LEU A 699 -7.41 11.97 8.27
C LEU A 699 -7.23 11.67 6.79
N THR A 700 -6.46 10.64 6.52
CA THR A 700 -6.28 10.06 5.18
C THR A 700 -6.64 8.58 5.21
N ARG A 701 -6.44 7.89 4.10
CA ARG A 701 -6.56 6.44 4.07
C ARG A 701 -5.51 5.70 4.91
N ASN A 702 -4.50 6.39 5.44
CA ASN A 702 -3.56 5.80 6.40
C ASN A 702 -4.23 5.54 7.75
N GLU A 703 -5.18 6.37 8.12
CA GLU A 703 -5.98 6.24 9.34
C GLU A 703 -7.27 5.43 9.10
N LEU A 704 -7.82 5.49 7.89
CA LEU A 704 -9.14 4.94 7.54
C LEU A 704 -9.00 3.62 6.79
N THR A 705 -8.78 2.54 7.50
CA THR A 705 -8.50 1.20 6.95
C THR A 705 -9.64 0.21 7.26
N HIS A 706 -9.73 -0.88 6.51
CA HIS A 706 -10.82 -1.86 6.61
C HIS A 706 -10.77 -2.78 7.85
N ASP A 707 -9.78 -2.65 8.69
CA ASP A 707 -9.68 -3.24 10.02
C ASP A 707 -10.17 -2.30 11.13
N ILE A 708 -10.49 -1.02 10.79
CA ILE A 708 -10.88 0.03 11.72
C ILE A 708 -12.35 0.43 11.51
N GLY A 709 -13.06 0.66 12.59
CA GLY A 709 -14.41 1.23 12.59
C GLY A 709 -14.45 2.73 12.90
N PRO A 710 -15.56 3.42 12.62
CA PRO A 710 -15.69 4.86 12.84
C PRO A 710 -15.45 5.32 14.29
N ILE A 711 -15.75 4.48 15.28
CA ILE A 711 -15.53 4.78 16.69
C ILE A 711 -14.04 4.79 17.04
N GLN A 712 -13.29 3.81 16.51
CA GLN A 712 -11.85 3.72 16.71
C GLN A 712 -11.13 4.89 16.03
N ALA A 713 -11.59 5.29 14.84
CA ALA A 713 -11.04 6.41 14.08
C ALA A 713 -11.47 7.80 14.61
N GLY A 714 -12.39 7.87 15.60
CA GLY A 714 -12.89 9.14 16.12
C GLY A 714 -13.76 9.92 15.13
N VAL A 715 -14.38 9.25 14.15
CA VAL A 715 -15.20 9.86 13.09
C VAL A 715 -16.69 9.55 13.24
N GLU A 716 -17.13 9.07 14.40
CA GLU A 716 -18.52 8.75 14.67
C GLU A 716 -19.47 9.95 14.52
N PHE A 717 -18.96 11.20 14.56
CA PHE A 717 -19.75 12.39 14.28
C PHE A 717 -20.40 12.33 12.88
N PHE A 718 -19.74 11.72 11.92
CA PHE A 718 -20.25 11.57 10.54
C PHE A 718 -21.22 10.39 10.38
N VAL A 719 -21.35 9.52 11.40
CA VAL A 719 -22.27 8.38 11.39
C VAL A 719 -23.64 8.81 11.94
N LYS A 720 -24.64 8.85 11.09
CA LYS A 720 -26.00 9.30 11.46
C LYS A 720 -26.91 8.10 11.71
N ARG A 721 -26.84 7.54 12.93
CA ARG A 721 -27.59 6.34 13.37
C ARG A 721 -29.12 6.51 13.27
N ASP A 722 -29.62 7.74 13.27
CA ASP A 722 -31.03 8.11 13.21
C ASP A 722 -31.59 8.32 11.79
N LYS A 723 -30.78 8.16 10.76
CA LYS A 723 -31.23 8.34 9.35
C LYS A 723 -32.00 7.15 8.77
N GLY A 724 -32.15 6.08 9.49
CA GLY A 724 -32.67 4.80 9.04
C GLY A 724 -31.60 3.71 9.02
N ASP A 725 -31.81 2.71 8.17
CA ASP A 725 -30.90 1.58 8.06
C ASP A 725 -29.79 1.83 7.02
N PHE A 726 -28.61 1.26 7.23
CA PHE A 726 -27.47 1.32 6.31
C PHE A 726 -26.49 0.16 6.57
N VAL A 727 -25.68 -0.15 5.57
CA VAL A 727 -24.68 -1.25 5.65
C VAL A 727 -23.75 -1.05 6.84
N GLY A 728 -23.54 -2.09 7.63
CA GLY A 728 -22.66 -2.08 8.81
C GLY A 728 -23.24 -1.46 10.08
N LYS A 729 -24.46 -0.91 10.05
CA LYS A 729 -25.07 -0.24 11.21
C LYS A 729 -25.16 -1.09 12.45
N ASP A 730 -25.62 -2.33 12.34
CA ASP A 730 -25.81 -3.26 13.47
C ASP A 730 -24.49 -3.73 14.07
N ALA A 731 -23.39 -3.57 13.33
CA ALA A 731 -22.06 -3.97 13.75
C ALA A 731 -21.22 -2.84 14.35
N LEU A 732 -21.70 -1.58 14.30
CA LEU A 732 -20.95 -0.40 14.77
C LEU A 732 -20.44 -0.48 16.20
N ASP A 733 -21.19 -1.12 17.09
CA ASP A 733 -20.82 -1.25 18.51
C ASP A 733 -20.03 -2.53 18.81
N ARG A 734 -19.75 -3.36 17.79
CA ARG A 734 -18.90 -4.53 17.94
C ARG A 734 -17.45 -4.08 18.02
N PRO A 735 -16.67 -4.55 19.01
CA PRO A 735 -15.25 -4.32 19.01
C PRO A 735 -14.63 -4.97 17.77
N PRO A 736 -13.53 -4.39 17.20
CA PRO A 736 -12.77 -5.08 16.16
C PRO A 736 -12.26 -6.42 16.67
N SER A 737 -11.99 -7.36 15.79
CA SER A 737 -11.45 -8.68 16.12
C SER A 737 -10.02 -8.64 16.69
N GLY A 738 -9.32 -7.51 16.48
CA GLY A 738 -8.01 -7.23 17.06
C GLY A 738 -8.06 -6.39 18.34
N ASN A 739 -7.05 -5.58 18.57
CA ASN A 739 -6.91 -4.73 19.75
C ASN A 739 -7.98 -3.62 19.83
N PRO A 740 -8.36 -3.17 21.02
CA PRO A 740 -9.28 -2.04 21.20
C PRO A 740 -8.59 -0.71 20.90
N TRP A 741 -8.23 -0.52 19.65
CA TRP A 741 -7.53 0.67 19.16
C TRP A 741 -8.38 1.94 19.28
N LYS A 742 -7.72 3.06 19.56
CA LYS A 742 -8.27 4.40 19.46
C LYS A 742 -7.27 5.32 18.78
N LEU A 743 -7.73 6.08 17.80
CA LEU A 743 -6.90 7.08 17.13
C LEU A 743 -6.59 8.23 18.08
N VAL A 744 -5.32 8.62 18.14
CA VAL A 744 -4.82 9.80 18.85
C VAL A 744 -4.05 10.70 17.90
N TYR A 745 -4.01 11.98 18.24
CA TYR A 745 -3.22 13.00 17.57
C TYR A 745 -2.12 13.46 18.49
N LEU A 746 -0.88 13.43 18.02
CA LEU A 746 0.32 13.57 18.83
C LEU A 746 1.15 14.81 18.43
N ASP A 747 1.65 15.51 19.44
CA ASP A 747 2.78 16.47 19.36
C ASP A 747 4.04 15.73 19.81
N VAL A 748 4.98 15.51 18.87
CA VAL A 748 6.17 14.67 19.08
C VAL A 748 7.40 15.55 19.24
N ASP A 749 8.19 15.34 20.29
CA ASP A 749 9.47 16.02 20.49
C ASP A 749 10.56 15.48 19.56
N ALA A 750 10.50 15.88 18.30
CA ALA A 750 11.45 15.50 17.25
C ALA A 750 12.49 16.60 16.95
N GLY A 751 12.53 17.68 17.76
CA GLY A 751 13.36 18.85 17.57
C GLY A 751 12.76 19.90 16.61
N GLY A 752 13.17 21.18 16.77
CA GLY A 752 12.76 22.28 15.89
C GLY A 752 13.39 22.21 14.49
N LEU A 753 13.01 23.13 13.59
CA LEU A 753 13.52 23.17 12.20
C LEU A 753 15.04 23.37 12.11
N ASP A 754 15.64 23.99 13.11
CA ASP A 754 17.06 24.28 13.21
C ASP A 754 17.92 23.11 13.74
N VAL A 755 17.28 21.99 14.11
CA VAL A 755 17.99 20.80 14.60
C VAL A 755 18.48 19.97 13.42
N ASP A 756 19.79 19.98 13.19
CA ASP A 756 20.43 19.18 12.15
C ASP A 756 20.26 17.68 12.43
N GLY A 757 19.93 16.93 11.39
CA GLY A 757 19.71 15.48 11.50
C GLY A 757 18.43 15.05 12.21
N ALA A 758 17.48 15.96 12.48
CA ALA A 758 16.16 15.62 13.01
C ALA A 758 15.35 14.74 12.04
N ALA A 759 14.46 13.92 12.59
CA ALA A 759 13.54 13.08 11.83
C ALA A 759 12.14 13.20 12.42
N ASP A 760 11.12 13.30 11.55
CA ASP A 760 9.72 13.31 11.94
C ASP A 760 9.10 11.92 11.74
N CYS A 761 7.93 11.67 12.35
CA CYS A 761 7.16 10.47 12.07
C CYS A 761 6.72 10.44 10.61
N LEU A 762 6.80 9.26 9.99
CA LEU A 762 6.35 9.02 8.62
C LEU A 762 5.12 8.10 8.57
N GLY A 763 4.90 7.34 9.64
CA GLY A 763 3.93 6.26 9.80
C GLY A 763 4.62 4.90 9.92
N GLY A 764 4.08 4.05 10.83
CA GLY A 764 4.64 2.74 11.14
C GLY A 764 5.62 2.73 12.31
N GLU A 765 5.89 3.88 12.95
CA GLU A 765 6.72 3.93 14.15
C GLU A 765 5.96 3.35 15.36
N GLY A 766 6.64 2.54 16.18
CA GLY A 766 6.08 2.00 17.41
C GLY A 766 5.79 3.10 18.44
N VAL A 767 4.60 3.04 19.04
CA VAL A 767 4.17 3.89 20.15
C VAL A 767 4.20 3.10 21.45
N PHE A 768 4.72 3.71 22.50
CA PHE A 768 4.99 3.10 23.80
C PHE A 768 4.30 3.87 24.94
N ALA A 769 3.97 3.19 26.02
CA ALA A 769 3.23 3.75 27.16
C ALA A 769 3.91 4.94 27.86
N SER A 770 5.20 5.15 27.60
CA SER A 770 5.97 6.30 28.10
C SER A 770 7.25 6.45 27.25
N PRO A 771 7.97 7.58 27.37
CA PRO A 771 9.26 7.76 26.64
C PRO A 771 10.44 6.95 27.22
N ALA A 772 10.18 5.97 28.10
CA ALA A 772 11.22 5.07 28.59
C ALA A 772 11.52 3.97 27.57
N ILE A 773 12.79 3.60 27.44
CA ILE A 773 13.25 2.63 26.45
C ILE A 773 12.70 1.21 26.65
N ASP A 774 12.29 0.87 27.87
CA ASP A 774 11.71 -0.41 28.28
C ASP A 774 10.18 -0.34 28.48
N ALA A 775 9.55 0.76 28.01
CA ALA A 775 8.11 0.89 28.10
C ALA A 775 7.37 -0.14 27.22
N GLU A 776 6.17 -0.48 27.63
CA GLU A 776 5.28 -1.38 26.89
C GLU A 776 4.87 -0.77 25.55
N ALA A 777 4.90 -1.56 24.48
CA ALA A 777 4.39 -1.18 23.18
C ALA A 777 2.85 -1.16 23.22
N ILE A 778 2.25 -0.04 22.84
CA ILE A 778 0.81 0.21 22.95
C ILE A 778 0.14 0.61 21.64
N GLY A 779 0.90 0.80 20.56
CA GLY A 779 0.34 1.26 19.31
C GLY A 779 1.35 1.54 18.20
N LEU A 780 0.84 2.03 17.07
CA LEU A 780 1.62 2.41 15.89
C LEU A 780 1.15 3.78 15.37
N THR A 781 2.10 4.58 14.89
CA THR A 781 1.78 5.76 14.09
C THR A 781 1.23 5.34 12.73
N THR A 782 0.34 6.14 12.17
CA THR A 782 -0.27 5.88 10.85
C THR A 782 0.23 6.86 9.80
N SER A 783 0.45 8.10 10.20
CA SER A 783 1.05 9.15 9.39
C SER A 783 1.65 10.22 10.27
N GLY A 784 2.53 11.04 9.71
CA GLY A 784 3.17 12.12 10.42
C GLY A 784 3.76 13.17 9.47
N GLY A 785 4.39 14.16 10.07
CA GLY A 785 5.09 15.22 9.37
C GLY A 785 5.27 16.47 10.22
N TYR A 786 6.01 17.41 9.67
CA TYR A 786 6.23 18.69 10.32
C TYR A 786 5.12 19.69 9.94
N GLY A 787 4.46 20.27 10.94
CA GLY A 787 3.48 21.34 10.77
C GLY A 787 4.18 22.70 10.74
N PHE A 788 4.51 23.20 9.54
CA PHE A 788 5.30 24.42 9.34
C PHE A 788 4.61 25.68 9.89
N THR A 789 3.26 25.69 9.94
CA THR A 789 2.53 26.84 10.50
C THR A 789 2.61 26.90 12.03
N VAL A 790 2.61 25.74 12.68
CA VAL A 790 2.55 25.63 14.14
C VAL A 790 3.89 25.30 14.79
N ASP A 791 4.93 25.09 13.98
CA ASP A 791 6.29 24.75 14.38
C ASP A 791 6.35 23.51 15.30
N LYS A 792 5.70 22.41 14.85
CA LYS A 792 5.57 21.16 15.59
C LYS A 792 5.73 19.93 14.70
N SER A 793 6.35 18.89 15.24
CA SER A 793 6.27 17.54 14.66
C SER A 793 4.97 16.88 15.11
N LEU A 794 4.12 16.52 14.16
CA LEU A 794 2.77 16.01 14.41
C LEU A 794 2.62 14.61 13.84
N ALA A 795 1.86 13.75 14.54
CA ALA A 795 1.56 12.41 14.07
C ALA A 795 0.15 11.95 14.46
N PHE A 796 -0.41 11.04 13.67
CA PHE A 796 -1.53 10.21 14.09
C PHE A 796 -1.02 8.84 14.50
N ALA A 797 -1.68 8.24 15.49
CA ALA A 797 -1.38 6.88 15.92
C ALA A 797 -2.64 6.17 16.40
N TYR A 798 -2.71 4.87 16.18
CA TYR A 798 -3.63 4.01 16.91
C TYR A 798 -2.93 3.47 18.16
N VAL A 799 -3.54 3.68 19.31
CA VAL A 799 -3.05 3.21 20.61
C VAL A 799 -4.15 2.45 21.35
N THR A 800 -3.76 1.69 22.38
CA THR A 800 -4.74 1.06 23.29
C THR A 800 -5.56 2.14 23.99
N ALA A 801 -6.86 1.89 24.18
CA ALA A 801 -7.84 2.89 24.63
C ALA A 801 -7.47 3.57 25.95
N ASP A 802 -6.82 2.85 26.88
CA ASP A 802 -6.41 3.36 28.20
C ASP A 802 -5.33 4.46 28.11
N HIS A 803 -4.65 4.58 26.99
CA HIS A 803 -3.57 5.55 26.75
C HIS A 803 -4.00 6.73 25.86
N ALA A 804 -5.25 6.76 25.38
CA ALA A 804 -5.72 7.71 24.37
C ALA A 804 -6.23 9.05 24.92
N GLU A 805 -6.15 9.30 26.24
CA GLU A 805 -6.68 10.55 26.82
C GLU A 805 -5.78 11.76 26.51
N PRO A 806 -6.36 12.90 26.13
CA PRO A 806 -5.60 14.14 25.92
C PRO A 806 -4.73 14.52 27.12
N GLY A 807 -3.50 14.92 26.85
CA GLY A 807 -2.49 15.26 27.85
C GLY A 807 -1.64 14.08 28.33
N ASN A 808 -1.94 12.85 27.93
CA ASN A 808 -1.06 11.71 28.20
C ASN A 808 0.29 11.89 27.50
N GLU A 809 1.36 11.54 28.19
CA GLU A 809 2.72 11.54 27.67
C GLU A 809 3.10 10.11 27.28
N LEU A 810 3.37 9.90 26.00
CA LEU A 810 3.70 8.64 25.35
C LEU A 810 5.14 8.67 24.84
N GLY A 811 5.67 7.52 24.43
CA GLY A 811 6.92 7.44 23.67
C GLY A 811 6.66 7.06 22.21
N VAL A 812 7.39 7.63 21.27
CA VAL A 812 7.42 7.21 19.87
C VAL A 812 8.86 6.90 19.47
N MET A 813 9.08 5.73 18.87
CA MET A 813 10.43 5.31 18.48
C MET A 813 10.73 5.75 17.05
N ILE A 814 11.51 6.81 16.89
CA ILE A 814 11.94 7.33 15.59
C ILE A 814 13.44 7.03 15.42
N LEU A 815 13.80 6.30 14.36
CA LEU A 815 15.18 5.92 14.03
C LEU A 815 15.94 5.32 15.25
N GLY A 816 15.27 4.41 15.98
CA GLY A 816 15.83 3.74 17.14
C GLY A 816 15.93 4.58 18.42
N GLU A 817 15.51 5.83 18.39
CA GLU A 817 15.48 6.74 19.54
C GLU A 817 14.05 6.94 20.05
N MET A 818 13.87 6.81 21.37
CA MET A 818 12.59 7.09 22.02
C MET A 818 12.38 8.59 22.17
N ARG A 819 11.33 9.13 21.54
CA ARG A 819 10.92 10.54 21.62
C ARG A 819 9.66 10.67 22.46
N ALA A 820 9.60 11.71 23.31
CA ALA A 820 8.40 12.04 24.04
C ALA A 820 7.32 12.55 23.07
N ALA A 821 6.07 12.15 23.31
CA ALA A 821 4.93 12.59 22.54
C ALA A 821 3.75 12.88 23.46
N THR A 822 3.03 13.96 23.22
CA THR A 822 1.84 14.34 24.00
C THR A 822 0.58 14.18 23.17
N VAL A 823 -0.43 13.52 23.73
CA VAL A 823 -1.76 13.41 23.10
C VAL A 823 -2.44 14.76 23.12
N LEU A 824 -2.79 15.30 21.94
CA LEU A 824 -3.49 16.57 21.77
C LEU A 824 -5.02 16.39 21.88
N ASP A 825 -5.71 17.47 22.32
CA ASP A 825 -7.18 17.49 22.46
C ASP A 825 -7.91 17.89 21.16
N GLY A 826 -7.19 18.26 20.11
CA GLY A 826 -7.76 18.69 18.82
C GLY A 826 -6.74 19.29 17.88
N PRO A 827 -7.18 19.87 16.75
CA PRO A 827 -6.31 20.41 15.72
C PRO A 827 -5.32 21.44 16.26
N ALA A 828 -4.05 21.35 15.86
CA ALA A 828 -3.01 22.29 16.23
C ALA A 828 -3.19 23.67 15.57
N PHE A 829 -3.85 23.73 14.42
CA PHE A 829 -4.16 24.95 13.68
C PHE A 829 -5.65 25.20 13.57
N ASP A 830 -6.12 26.44 13.83
CA ASP A 830 -7.51 26.94 13.65
C ASP A 830 -8.59 25.93 14.13
N PRO A 831 -8.60 25.53 15.42
CA PRO A 831 -9.52 24.49 15.93
C PRO A 831 -10.99 24.86 15.75
N GLU A 832 -11.31 26.16 15.68
CA GLU A 832 -12.67 26.67 15.49
C GLU A 832 -13.12 26.79 14.01
N ASN A 833 -12.22 26.48 13.07
CA ASN A 833 -12.45 26.59 11.61
C ASN A 833 -12.79 28.03 11.15
N THR A 834 -12.21 29.03 11.77
CA THR A 834 -12.44 30.46 11.47
C THR A 834 -11.87 30.79 10.09
N GLU A 835 -10.65 30.36 9.81
CA GLU A 835 -9.99 30.56 8.52
C GLU A 835 -10.68 29.80 7.38
N LEU A 836 -11.09 28.58 7.65
CA LEU A 836 -11.77 27.73 6.67
C LEU A 836 -13.14 28.26 6.24
N ARG A 837 -13.90 28.84 7.18
CA ARG A 837 -15.26 29.36 6.94
C ARG A 837 -15.30 30.81 6.49
N GLY A 838 -14.26 31.54 6.76
CA GLY A 838 -14.10 32.99 6.60
C GLY A 838 -14.28 33.61 5.21
#